data_519a1077396ac3380edeb86c36a6b3be
#
_entry.id   519a1077396ac3380edeb86c36a6b3be
#
_cell.length_a   1.000
_cell.length_b   1.000
_cell.length_c   1.000
_cell.angle_alpha   90.00
_cell.angle_beta   90.00
_cell.angle_gamma   90.00
#
_symmetry.space_group_name_H-M   'P 1'
#
loop_
_entity.id
_entity.type
_entity.pdbx_description
1 polymer ?
#
loop_
_entity_poly.entity_id
_entity_poly.type
_entity_poly.pdbx_seq_one_letter_code
_entity_poly.pdbx_strand_id
1 'polypeptide(L)'
;MKKIMALLAMLAMLLGACALADQQAEMLLNAAVSELGYTATKGGYSKYGEWGGKAYGEWCSEFVSWCVARADEVYGTSMLGSDYPLQTSCADGAAWFKERGRYVTVNGGLKGEEGQFYLSDGVSVEDRPYIPQRGDLIYIEWYKYGRLDHVGIVEFVTQDVDGTYLVHTIEGNNHILGPEPTQVRRYTYRLDDPSIRGYGIRQSGLVGTALKMGSTGEEVVAFQKSLIELGFYDDEPAGKFGKGTETATKNYQKKRGLTVSGVADRETLTAIENELAEMRSQAEEKAQKKAEEQAKAMLETAKTAIAANWFGEFDPYDEETAWNRLMADITVLDVDQKEKVYLSDGPNGKRKTTDAHRGFFFGESVAVKVLDQQDGWSKIQAYNDYDELEEGWVRPGRLRTASPNRTWGMIVDKRTQRLYLYKEGKLETELLISTGTTTGENEDFCETASGEFLLISATGGFWSGNLWCDQAIRFNGGDLLHMVPEIYYGENVGVNPDGTGDFSYCESALGTRASHGCIRVQRKENKDGYSHSWIWKNLRDEKNIKIIVWDDDGRKLEETDKATMMYHNPDGGKKFHADQYCPGVKDRYLPLEPVQYGTLARYPYTELTPCATCMAPERPEKVETWNAVIDRAYEELGMAAP
;
A
#
# COMPACT_ATOMS: atom_id res chain seq x y z
N MET A 1 -0.97 3.48 4.09
CA MET A 1 -0.57 2.07 3.92
C MET A 1 -1.73 1.08 3.77
N LYS A 2 -2.77 1.05 4.64
CA LYS A 2 -3.96 0.20 4.38
C LYS A 2 -4.59 0.44 3.00
N LYS A 3 -4.58 1.66 2.47
CA LYS A 3 -5.08 1.97 1.11
C LYS A 3 -4.11 1.54 0.00
N ILE A 4 -2.80 1.54 0.23
CA ILE A 4 -1.83 0.97 -0.73
C ILE A 4 -1.98 -0.55 -0.78
N MET A 5 -2.12 -1.21 0.37
CA MET A 5 -2.39 -2.65 0.42
C MET A 5 -3.79 -3.00 -0.09
N ALA A 6 -4.82 -2.19 0.20
CA ALA A 6 -6.15 -2.37 -0.38
C ALA A 6 -6.16 -2.05 -1.89
N LEU A 7 -5.36 -1.10 -2.37
CA LEU A 7 -5.21 -0.82 -3.81
C LEU A 7 -4.42 -1.93 -4.52
N LEU A 8 -3.37 -2.47 -3.88
CA LEU A 8 -2.66 -3.65 -4.39
C LEU A 8 -3.53 -4.92 -4.31
N ALA A 9 -4.35 -5.06 -3.28
CA ALA A 9 -5.33 -6.16 -3.18
C ALA A 9 -6.53 -5.97 -4.13
N MET A 10 -7.01 -4.72 -4.36
CA MET A 10 -7.96 -4.42 -5.44
C MET A 10 -7.33 -4.61 -6.81
N LEU A 11 -6.05 -4.27 -7.00
CA LEU A 11 -5.32 -4.54 -8.23
C LEU A 11 -5.18 -6.06 -8.44
N ALA A 12 -4.89 -6.84 -7.41
CA ALA A 12 -4.87 -8.30 -7.47
C ALA A 12 -6.26 -8.91 -7.70
N MET A 13 -7.35 -8.30 -7.16
CA MET A 13 -8.73 -8.72 -7.45
C MET A 13 -9.20 -8.28 -8.84
N LEU A 14 -8.71 -7.16 -9.37
CA LEU A 14 -8.92 -6.72 -10.76
C LEU A 14 -8.16 -7.62 -11.75
N LEU A 15 -7.01 -8.16 -11.36
CA LEU A 15 -6.23 -9.12 -12.15
C LEU A 15 -6.93 -10.48 -12.30
N GLY A 16 -7.88 -10.83 -11.42
CA GLY A 16 -8.68 -12.06 -11.51
C GLY A 16 -9.85 -12.02 -12.51
N ALA A 17 -10.11 -10.93 -13.21
CA ALA A 17 -11.35 -10.71 -13.95
C ALA A 17 -11.25 -10.73 -15.49
N CYS A 18 -10.08 -10.94 -16.08
CA CYS A 18 -9.91 -10.93 -17.54
C CYS A 18 -9.49 -12.28 -18.09
N ALA A 19 -10.43 -12.98 -18.65
CA ALA A 19 -10.21 -14.25 -19.32
C ALA A 19 -10.68 -14.23 -20.78
N LEU A 20 -10.35 -13.18 -21.53
CA LEU A 20 -10.50 -13.18 -22.99
C LEU A 20 -9.17 -13.12 -23.68
N ALA A 21 -8.29 -12.39 -23.07
CA ALA A 21 -6.92 -12.44 -23.44
C ALA A 21 -6.37 -13.74 -22.93
N ASP A 22 -5.55 -14.29 -23.71
CA ASP A 22 -4.76 -15.44 -23.40
C ASP A 22 -4.19 -15.36 -21.99
N GLN A 23 -4.73 -16.18 -21.13
CA GLN A 23 -4.34 -16.30 -19.74
C GLN A 23 -2.81 -16.44 -19.59
N GLN A 24 -2.13 -17.04 -20.56
CA GLN A 24 -0.68 -17.17 -20.56
C GLN A 24 0.03 -15.85 -20.83
N ALA A 25 -0.50 -15.00 -21.73
CA ALA A 25 0.05 -13.66 -21.93
C ALA A 25 -0.06 -12.82 -20.66
N GLU A 26 -1.21 -12.88 -19.96
CA GLU A 26 -1.41 -12.18 -18.69
C GLU A 26 -0.44 -12.68 -17.62
N MET A 27 -0.22 -14.00 -17.52
CA MET A 27 0.74 -14.59 -16.58
C MET A 27 2.17 -14.11 -16.84
N LEU A 28 2.57 -14.05 -18.13
CA LEU A 28 3.88 -13.51 -18.52
C LEU A 28 4.00 -12.03 -18.16
N LEU A 29 2.99 -11.25 -18.50
CA LEU A 29 3.00 -9.80 -18.25
C LEU A 29 2.98 -9.48 -16.76
N ASN A 30 2.25 -10.23 -15.95
CA ASN A 30 2.28 -10.09 -14.50
C ASN A 30 3.69 -10.32 -13.92
N ALA A 31 4.41 -11.32 -14.45
CA ALA A 31 5.80 -11.54 -14.05
C ALA A 31 6.71 -10.37 -14.49
N ALA A 32 6.52 -9.81 -15.68
CA ALA A 32 7.29 -8.68 -16.19
C ALA A 32 6.97 -7.38 -15.43
N VAL A 33 5.70 -7.10 -15.16
CA VAL A 33 5.23 -5.92 -14.40
C VAL A 33 5.78 -5.93 -12.97
N SER A 34 5.84 -7.10 -12.32
CA SER A 34 6.40 -7.21 -10.96
C SER A 34 7.88 -6.80 -10.86
N GLU A 35 8.57 -6.72 -11.98
CA GLU A 35 9.99 -6.38 -12.07
C GLU A 35 10.27 -4.92 -12.49
N LEU A 36 9.23 -4.15 -12.76
CA LEU A 36 9.38 -2.73 -13.14
C LEU A 36 10.16 -1.96 -12.07
N GLY A 37 11.14 -1.18 -12.52
CA GLY A 37 12.03 -0.42 -11.64
C GLY A 37 13.27 -1.19 -11.16
N TYR A 38 13.38 -2.49 -11.43
CA TYR A 38 14.63 -3.20 -11.17
C TYR A 38 15.79 -2.52 -11.92
N THR A 39 16.90 -2.30 -11.23
CA THR A 39 18.09 -1.65 -11.77
C THR A 39 19.32 -2.56 -11.61
N ALA A 40 20.03 -2.80 -12.69
CA ALA A 40 21.30 -3.50 -12.65
C ALA A 40 22.31 -2.71 -11.80
N THR A 41 23.28 -3.39 -11.19
CA THR A 41 24.34 -2.69 -10.42
C THR A 41 25.24 -1.87 -11.35
N LYS A 42 25.92 -0.88 -10.78
CA LYS A 42 26.89 -0.02 -11.51
C LYS A 42 28.00 -0.81 -12.25
N GLY A 43 28.22 -2.08 -11.92
CA GLY A 43 29.17 -2.98 -12.59
C GLY A 43 28.53 -3.83 -13.68
N GLY A 44 27.25 -3.63 -14.00
CA GLY A 44 26.53 -4.40 -15.03
C GLY A 44 26.02 -5.77 -14.56
N TYR A 45 26.07 -6.06 -13.25
CA TYR A 45 25.45 -7.26 -12.72
C TYR A 45 23.93 -7.15 -12.76
N SER A 46 23.26 -8.21 -13.24
CA SER A 46 21.82 -8.37 -13.14
C SER A 46 21.45 -9.77 -12.63
N LYS A 47 20.37 -9.85 -11.84
CA LYS A 47 19.83 -11.15 -11.38
C LYS A 47 19.35 -12.03 -12.53
N TYR A 48 18.90 -11.43 -13.63
CA TYR A 48 18.45 -12.14 -14.83
C TYR A 48 19.63 -12.73 -15.60
N GLY A 49 20.69 -11.95 -15.76
CA GLY A 49 21.95 -12.45 -16.35
C GLY A 49 22.57 -13.54 -15.50
N GLU A 50 22.57 -13.43 -14.17
CA GLU A 50 23.01 -14.48 -13.26
C GLU A 50 22.18 -15.75 -13.42
N TRP A 51 20.85 -15.63 -13.46
CA TRP A 51 19.95 -16.74 -13.71
C TRP A 51 20.20 -17.42 -15.06
N GLY A 52 20.48 -16.63 -16.10
CA GLY A 52 20.81 -17.10 -17.45
C GLY A 52 22.26 -17.59 -17.63
N GLY A 53 23.08 -17.54 -16.57
CA GLY A 53 24.48 -17.99 -16.59
C GLY A 53 25.50 -16.93 -17.03
N LYS A 54 25.09 -15.67 -17.19
CA LYS A 54 25.95 -14.51 -17.52
C LYS A 54 25.62 -13.33 -16.61
N ALA A 55 26.08 -13.36 -15.38
CA ALA A 55 25.78 -12.35 -14.36
C ALA A 55 26.06 -10.90 -14.80
N TYR A 56 26.99 -10.70 -15.70
CA TYR A 56 27.44 -9.39 -16.21
C TYR A 56 27.28 -9.32 -17.73
N GLY A 57 26.81 -8.19 -18.23
CA GLY A 57 26.65 -7.95 -19.68
C GLY A 57 25.22 -7.56 -20.05
N GLU A 58 24.88 -7.78 -21.33
CA GLU A 58 23.53 -7.57 -21.85
C GLU A 58 22.59 -8.67 -21.35
N TRP A 59 21.41 -8.30 -20.85
CA TRP A 59 20.48 -9.22 -20.19
C TRP A 59 19.01 -9.07 -20.64
N CYS A 60 18.75 -8.45 -21.80
CA CYS A 60 17.39 -8.31 -22.31
C CYS A 60 16.72 -9.66 -22.63
N SER A 61 17.48 -10.59 -23.23
CA SER A 61 17.01 -11.93 -23.56
C SER A 61 16.77 -12.80 -22.33
N GLU A 62 17.69 -12.72 -21.37
CA GLU A 62 17.57 -13.42 -20.09
C GLU A 62 16.40 -12.90 -19.27
N PHE A 63 16.11 -11.58 -19.31
CA PHE A 63 14.94 -11.00 -18.67
C PHE A 63 13.64 -11.61 -19.20
N VAL A 64 13.47 -11.66 -20.51
CA VAL A 64 12.29 -12.28 -21.14
C VAL A 64 12.14 -13.74 -20.72
N SER A 65 13.22 -14.54 -20.83
CA SER A 65 13.21 -15.95 -20.45
C SER A 65 12.92 -16.15 -18.96
N TRP A 66 13.47 -15.29 -18.11
CA TRP A 66 13.21 -15.30 -16.67
C TRP A 66 11.74 -15.00 -16.36
N CYS A 67 11.14 -14.02 -17.04
CA CYS A 67 9.72 -13.70 -16.86
C CYS A 67 8.82 -14.87 -17.21
N VAL A 68 9.13 -15.60 -18.30
CA VAL A 68 8.40 -16.81 -18.69
C VAL A 68 8.58 -17.91 -17.65
N ALA A 69 9.82 -18.18 -17.22
CA ALA A 69 10.10 -19.18 -16.18
C ALA A 69 9.41 -18.84 -14.85
N ARG A 70 9.38 -17.55 -14.49
CA ARG A 70 8.69 -17.08 -13.29
C ARG A 70 7.19 -17.24 -13.37
N ALA A 71 6.59 -16.98 -14.54
CA ALA A 71 5.18 -17.24 -14.77
C ALA A 71 4.88 -18.74 -14.65
N ASP A 72 5.71 -19.60 -15.24
CA ASP A 72 5.57 -21.07 -15.12
C ASP A 72 5.64 -21.53 -13.67
N GLU A 73 6.58 -20.99 -12.87
CA GLU A 73 6.72 -21.30 -11.45
C GLU A 73 5.49 -20.88 -10.64
N VAL A 74 4.99 -19.66 -10.87
CA VAL A 74 3.89 -19.07 -10.08
C VAL A 74 2.54 -19.69 -10.42
N TYR A 75 2.29 -19.94 -11.70
CA TYR A 75 0.97 -20.35 -12.19
C TYR A 75 0.89 -21.84 -12.58
N GLY A 76 1.99 -22.59 -12.46
CA GLY A 76 2.04 -24.01 -12.79
C GLY A 76 1.90 -24.30 -14.29
N THR A 77 2.34 -23.39 -15.14
CA THR A 77 2.34 -23.53 -16.61
C THR A 77 3.66 -24.16 -17.12
N SER A 78 3.80 -24.31 -18.42
CA SER A 78 5.00 -24.84 -19.06
C SER A 78 5.25 -24.10 -20.38
N MET A 79 5.23 -22.78 -20.32
CA MET A 79 5.38 -21.90 -21.49
C MET A 79 6.82 -21.83 -21.98
N LEU A 80 7.80 -21.95 -21.08
CA LEU A 80 9.22 -21.89 -21.44
C LEU A 80 9.61 -23.14 -22.25
N GLY A 81 10.10 -22.95 -23.48
CA GLY A 81 10.45 -24.01 -24.41
C GLY A 81 9.29 -24.47 -25.32
N SER A 82 8.03 -24.19 -24.95
CA SER A 82 6.84 -24.51 -25.78
C SER A 82 6.26 -23.28 -26.48
N ASP A 83 5.94 -22.24 -25.74
CA ASP A 83 5.36 -21.01 -26.25
C ASP A 83 6.42 -19.92 -26.46
N TYR A 84 7.43 -19.90 -25.63
CA TYR A 84 8.54 -18.95 -25.65
C TYR A 84 9.90 -19.68 -25.60
N PRO A 85 10.94 -19.16 -26.28
CA PRO A 85 12.28 -19.71 -26.19
C PRO A 85 12.93 -19.50 -24.84
N LEU A 86 13.78 -20.43 -24.42
CA LEU A 86 14.86 -20.12 -23.49
C LEU A 86 15.97 -19.44 -24.29
N GLN A 87 16.02 -18.11 -24.26
CA GLN A 87 16.94 -17.33 -25.08
C GLN A 87 18.00 -16.64 -24.23
N THR A 88 19.24 -16.70 -24.67
CA THR A 88 20.38 -15.97 -24.12
C THR A 88 20.95 -14.98 -25.14
N SER A 89 20.35 -14.88 -26.31
CA SER A 89 20.56 -13.82 -27.28
C SER A 89 19.28 -13.54 -28.07
N CYS A 90 19.15 -12.31 -28.58
CA CYS A 90 18.01 -11.93 -29.43
C CYS A 90 17.96 -12.73 -30.72
N ALA A 91 19.12 -13.09 -31.29
CA ALA A 91 19.22 -13.90 -32.52
C ALA A 91 18.68 -15.32 -32.31
N ASP A 92 19.04 -15.97 -31.20
CA ASP A 92 18.58 -17.32 -30.89
C ASP A 92 17.06 -17.34 -30.65
N GLY A 93 16.56 -16.32 -29.94
CA GLY A 93 15.12 -16.17 -29.70
C GLY A 93 14.33 -15.99 -31.00
N ALA A 94 14.77 -15.10 -31.87
CA ALA A 94 14.13 -14.90 -33.17
C ALA A 94 14.21 -16.15 -34.04
N ALA A 95 15.38 -16.83 -34.08
CA ALA A 95 15.56 -18.08 -34.83
C ALA A 95 14.58 -19.17 -34.36
N TRP A 96 14.39 -19.32 -33.05
CA TRP A 96 13.45 -20.28 -32.47
C TRP A 96 12.01 -20.08 -32.94
N PHE A 97 11.55 -18.81 -33.03
CA PHE A 97 10.24 -18.47 -33.58
C PHE A 97 10.16 -18.70 -35.09
N LYS A 98 11.23 -18.38 -35.85
CA LYS A 98 11.31 -18.61 -37.30
C LYS A 98 11.19 -20.08 -37.63
N GLU A 99 11.94 -20.95 -36.95
CA GLU A 99 11.89 -22.40 -37.11
C GLU A 99 10.49 -23.01 -36.92
N ARG A 100 9.66 -22.31 -36.10
CA ARG A 100 8.30 -22.74 -35.80
C ARG A 100 7.22 -22.03 -36.61
N GLY A 101 7.61 -21.19 -37.57
CA GLY A 101 6.67 -20.42 -38.39
C GLY A 101 5.90 -19.37 -37.57
N ARG A 102 6.47 -18.90 -36.45
CA ARG A 102 5.86 -17.94 -35.50
C ARG A 102 6.63 -16.63 -35.40
N TYR A 103 7.27 -16.19 -36.46
CA TYR A 103 7.98 -14.92 -36.54
C TYR A 103 7.41 -14.07 -37.67
N VAL A 104 7.01 -12.86 -37.38
CA VAL A 104 6.58 -11.87 -38.37
C VAL A 104 7.71 -10.90 -38.60
N THR A 105 8.26 -10.91 -39.83
CA THR A 105 9.26 -9.94 -40.27
C THR A 105 8.55 -8.64 -40.66
N VAL A 106 9.03 -7.51 -40.16
CA VAL A 106 8.52 -6.16 -40.47
C VAL A 106 9.67 -5.23 -40.87
N ASN A 107 9.36 -4.14 -41.53
CA ASN A 107 10.33 -3.11 -41.98
C ASN A 107 11.50 -3.71 -42.76
N GLY A 108 11.23 -4.74 -43.57
CA GLY A 108 12.23 -5.43 -44.42
C GLY A 108 13.13 -6.40 -43.68
N GLY A 109 12.94 -6.61 -42.36
CA GLY A 109 13.74 -7.53 -41.56
C GLY A 109 15.23 -7.16 -41.50
N LEU A 110 16.09 -8.13 -41.16
CA LEU A 110 17.53 -8.00 -41.30
C LEU A 110 17.95 -8.26 -42.73
N LYS A 111 19.07 -7.67 -43.15
CA LYS A 111 19.62 -7.87 -44.50
C LYS A 111 19.88 -9.37 -44.78
N GLY A 112 19.26 -9.91 -45.83
CA GLY A 112 19.37 -11.32 -46.22
C GLY A 112 18.32 -12.23 -45.59
N GLU A 113 17.34 -11.70 -44.85
CA GLU A 113 16.18 -12.46 -44.42
C GLU A 113 15.14 -12.53 -45.55
N GLU A 114 14.98 -13.71 -46.10
CA GLU A 114 13.88 -14.02 -47.00
C GLU A 114 12.76 -14.65 -46.18
N GLY A 115 11.63 -13.98 -46.06
CA GLY A 115 10.48 -14.59 -45.40
C GLY A 115 9.37 -13.58 -45.18
N GLN A 116 8.42 -13.55 -46.08
CA GLN A 116 7.12 -12.93 -45.85
C GLN A 116 6.27 -13.93 -45.08
N PHE A 117 5.81 -13.52 -43.89
CA PHE A 117 4.81 -14.28 -43.17
C PHE A 117 3.44 -13.72 -43.50
N TYR A 118 2.53 -14.61 -43.75
CA TYR A 118 1.13 -14.25 -43.95
C TYR A 118 0.40 -14.28 -42.60
N LEU A 119 -0.53 -13.36 -42.45
CA LEU A 119 -1.47 -13.40 -41.34
C LEU A 119 -2.38 -14.62 -41.48
N SER A 120 -3.05 -15.04 -40.41
CA SER A 120 -3.89 -16.25 -40.40
C SER A 120 -5.03 -16.24 -41.42
N ASP A 121 -5.38 -15.06 -41.95
CA ASP A 121 -6.37 -14.88 -43.03
C ASP A 121 -5.77 -14.89 -44.44
N GLY A 122 -4.47 -15.20 -44.57
CA GLY A 122 -3.77 -15.26 -45.86
C GLY A 122 -3.32 -13.92 -46.45
N VAL A 123 -3.53 -12.82 -45.71
CA VAL A 123 -3.10 -11.48 -46.14
C VAL A 123 -1.64 -11.26 -45.74
N SER A 124 -0.82 -10.79 -46.73
CA SER A 124 0.59 -10.45 -46.47
C SER A 124 0.72 -9.27 -45.53
N VAL A 125 1.77 -9.27 -44.67
CA VAL A 125 2.13 -8.12 -43.84
C VAL A 125 2.57 -6.87 -44.62
N GLU A 126 2.89 -7.04 -45.91
CA GLU A 126 3.15 -5.92 -46.82
C GLU A 126 1.85 -5.22 -47.25
N ASP A 127 0.76 -5.98 -47.38
CA ASP A 127 -0.55 -5.46 -47.75
C ASP A 127 -1.30 -4.90 -46.54
N ARG A 128 -0.99 -5.41 -45.35
CA ARG A 128 -1.58 -4.99 -44.10
C ARG A 128 -0.55 -5.09 -42.96
N PRO A 129 -0.27 -4.01 -42.19
CA PRO A 129 0.71 -4.06 -41.11
C PRO A 129 0.29 -5.09 -40.04
N TYR A 130 1.28 -5.82 -39.52
CA TYR A 130 1.05 -6.67 -38.36
C TYR A 130 0.90 -5.79 -37.10
N ILE A 131 -0.22 -5.90 -36.43
CA ILE A 131 -0.44 -5.27 -35.11
C ILE A 131 -0.14 -6.33 -34.07
N PRO A 132 0.95 -6.16 -33.28
CA PRO A 132 1.34 -7.15 -32.29
C PRO A 132 0.32 -7.27 -31.17
N GLN A 133 0.28 -8.46 -30.58
CA GLN A 133 -0.63 -8.79 -29.48
C GLN A 133 0.11 -8.81 -28.15
N ARG A 134 -0.66 -8.73 -27.07
CA ARG A 134 -0.14 -8.90 -25.72
C ARG A 134 0.64 -10.21 -25.59
N GLY A 135 1.83 -10.11 -25.01
CA GLY A 135 2.72 -11.25 -24.85
C GLY A 135 3.54 -11.62 -26.10
N ASP A 136 3.35 -11.00 -27.25
CA ASP A 136 4.30 -11.12 -28.35
C ASP A 136 5.67 -10.55 -27.94
N LEU A 137 6.74 -11.06 -28.54
CA LEU A 137 8.07 -10.51 -28.32
C LEU A 137 8.44 -9.59 -29.48
N ILE A 138 8.87 -8.37 -29.17
CA ILE A 138 9.39 -7.42 -30.16
C ILE A 138 10.90 -7.54 -30.26
N TYR A 139 11.42 -7.66 -31.49
CA TYR A 139 12.84 -7.76 -31.80
C TYR A 139 13.32 -6.53 -32.55
N ILE A 140 14.41 -5.93 -32.08
CA ILE A 140 14.88 -4.59 -32.47
C ILE A 140 16.34 -4.62 -32.88
N GLU A 141 16.68 -3.80 -33.88
CA GLU A 141 18.02 -3.46 -34.30
C GLU A 141 18.24 -1.93 -34.16
N TRP A 142 18.77 -1.48 -33.04
CA TRP A 142 19.04 -0.05 -32.82
C TRP A 142 20.28 0.45 -33.56
N TYR A 143 21.34 -0.35 -33.59
CA TYR A 143 22.68 0.09 -34.03
C TYR A 143 22.95 -0.17 -35.51
N LYS A 144 22.02 -0.77 -36.26
CA LYS A 144 22.17 -1.05 -37.69
C LYS A 144 23.40 -1.89 -38.04
N TYR A 145 23.75 -2.85 -37.17
CA TYR A 145 24.87 -3.78 -37.38
C TYR A 145 24.49 -5.03 -38.17
N GLY A 146 23.27 -5.12 -38.69
CA GLY A 146 22.74 -6.31 -39.35
C GLY A 146 22.47 -7.47 -38.41
N ARG A 147 22.21 -7.18 -37.14
CA ARG A 147 21.84 -8.13 -36.09
C ARG A 147 20.84 -7.53 -35.13
N LEU A 148 20.06 -8.39 -34.51
CA LEU A 148 19.14 -7.98 -33.45
C LEU A 148 19.92 -7.59 -32.16
N ASP A 149 19.62 -6.42 -31.63
CA ASP A 149 20.33 -5.86 -30.48
C ASP A 149 19.49 -5.94 -29.21
N HIS A 150 18.15 -6.03 -29.37
CA HIS A 150 17.27 -5.94 -28.23
C HIS A 150 16.00 -6.77 -28.42
N VAL A 151 15.37 -7.15 -27.29
CA VAL A 151 14.08 -7.84 -27.24
C VAL A 151 13.29 -7.34 -26.04
N GLY A 152 11.98 -7.16 -26.25
CA GLY A 152 11.02 -6.78 -25.21
C GLY A 152 9.74 -7.63 -25.29
N ILE A 153 8.88 -7.46 -24.30
CA ILE A 153 7.55 -8.09 -24.23
C ILE A 153 6.51 -7.03 -24.56
N VAL A 154 5.66 -7.29 -25.55
CA VAL A 154 4.55 -6.39 -25.91
C VAL A 154 3.50 -6.42 -24.79
N GLU A 155 3.26 -5.25 -24.20
CA GLU A 155 2.27 -5.09 -23.13
C GLU A 155 0.88 -4.81 -23.70
N PHE A 156 0.77 -3.84 -24.60
CA PHE A 156 -0.45 -3.51 -25.35
C PHE A 156 -0.13 -2.59 -26.54
N VAL A 157 -1.14 -2.34 -27.36
CA VAL A 157 -1.04 -1.39 -28.50
C VAL A 157 -2.16 -0.36 -28.39
N THR A 158 -1.82 0.90 -28.58
CA THR A 158 -2.79 2.01 -28.67
C THR A 158 -2.75 2.67 -30.05
N GLN A 159 -3.68 3.58 -30.32
CA GLN A 159 -3.68 4.39 -31.50
C GLN A 159 -3.57 5.87 -31.11
N ASP A 160 -2.59 6.58 -31.66
CA ASP A 160 -2.40 8.00 -31.46
C ASP A 160 -3.47 8.81 -32.20
N VAL A 161 -3.56 10.11 -31.91
CA VAL A 161 -4.53 11.05 -32.51
C VAL A 161 -4.40 11.15 -34.04
N ASP A 162 -3.23 10.87 -34.60
CA ASP A 162 -2.97 10.83 -36.04
C ASP A 162 -3.32 9.49 -36.70
N GLY A 163 -3.83 8.51 -35.93
CA GLY A 163 -4.17 7.18 -36.40
C GLY A 163 -2.99 6.19 -36.39
N THR A 164 -1.80 6.60 -35.98
CA THR A 164 -0.63 5.73 -35.87
C THR A 164 -0.75 4.81 -34.67
N TYR A 165 -0.41 3.53 -34.86
CA TYR A 165 -0.34 2.58 -33.73
C TYR A 165 0.95 2.78 -32.92
N LEU A 166 0.80 2.74 -31.60
CA LEU A 166 1.86 2.81 -30.61
C LEU A 166 1.97 1.44 -29.91
N VAL A 167 3.15 0.84 -29.93
CA VAL A 167 3.44 -0.45 -29.30
C VAL A 167 4.09 -0.18 -27.96
N HIS A 168 3.40 -0.52 -26.89
CA HIS A 168 3.88 -0.40 -25.51
C HIS A 168 4.52 -1.72 -25.09
N THR A 169 5.71 -1.65 -24.50
CA THR A 169 6.52 -2.82 -24.14
C THR A 169 7.00 -2.76 -22.69
N ILE A 170 7.33 -3.91 -22.13
CA ILE A 170 8.13 -4.03 -20.90
C ILE A 170 9.46 -4.66 -21.28
N GLU A 171 10.56 -4.00 -20.93
CA GLU A 171 11.89 -4.33 -21.40
C GLU A 171 12.91 -4.35 -20.26
N GLY A 172 13.75 -5.38 -20.26
CA GLY A 172 14.95 -5.44 -19.43
C GLY A 172 16.18 -4.92 -20.16
N ASN A 173 17.18 -4.46 -19.45
CA ASN A 173 18.44 -3.99 -20.02
C ASN A 173 18.31 -2.79 -20.97
N ASN A 174 17.30 -1.97 -20.77
CA ASN A 174 17.08 -0.80 -21.62
C ASN A 174 17.92 0.39 -21.13
N HIS A 175 18.79 0.95 -22.02
CA HIS A 175 19.74 2.01 -21.68
C HIS A 175 19.77 3.18 -22.68
N ILE A 176 18.66 3.54 -23.26
CA ILE A 176 18.57 4.51 -24.38
C ILE A 176 19.14 5.91 -24.10
N LEU A 177 19.43 6.30 -22.88
CA LEU A 177 19.82 7.69 -22.57
C LEU A 177 21.04 7.86 -21.66
N GLY A 178 22.16 7.15 -21.89
CA GLY A 178 23.42 7.51 -21.25
C GLY A 178 24.04 6.45 -20.31
N PRO A 179 25.02 6.81 -19.48
CA PRO A 179 25.79 5.88 -18.65
C PRO A 179 25.07 5.40 -17.39
N GLU A 180 23.76 5.61 -17.30
CA GLU A 180 22.94 5.16 -16.19
C GLU A 180 22.85 3.62 -16.15
N PRO A 181 22.70 3.01 -14.98
CA PRO A 181 22.47 1.59 -14.88
C PRO A 181 21.23 1.17 -15.70
N THR A 182 21.33 0.05 -16.41
CA THR A 182 20.22 -0.49 -17.18
C THR A 182 19.09 -0.97 -16.28
N GLN A 183 17.86 -0.82 -16.73
CA GLN A 183 16.65 -1.06 -15.90
C GLN A 183 15.62 -1.94 -16.59
N VAL A 184 14.67 -2.46 -15.80
CA VAL A 184 13.39 -2.95 -16.30
C VAL A 184 12.41 -1.77 -16.32
N ARG A 185 11.89 -1.46 -17.50
CA ARG A 185 10.95 -0.35 -17.65
C ARG A 185 10.00 -0.52 -18.83
N ARG A 186 8.94 0.28 -18.85
CA ARG A 186 8.07 0.45 -20.02
C ARG A 186 8.74 1.30 -21.08
N TYR A 187 8.48 0.96 -22.33
CA TYR A 187 8.86 1.75 -23.48
C TYR A 187 7.73 1.79 -24.51
N THR A 188 7.78 2.77 -25.42
CA THR A 188 6.76 2.93 -26.46
C THR A 188 7.41 3.18 -27.81
N TYR A 189 7.06 2.39 -28.78
CA TYR A 189 7.48 2.51 -30.17
C TYR A 189 6.30 2.88 -31.06
N ARG A 190 6.55 3.64 -32.11
CA ARG A 190 5.60 3.68 -33.22
C ARG A 190 5.63 2.35 -33.94
N LEU A 191 4.48 1.86 -34.42
CA LEU A 191 4.42 0.58 -35.15
C LEU A 191 5.31 0.58 -36.41
N ASP A 192 5.46 1.75 -37.04
CA ASP A 192 6.30 1.98 -38.22
C ASP A 192 7.77 2.36 -37.89
N ASP A 193 8.20 2.20 -36.66
CA ASP A 193 9.58 2.49 -36.26
C ASP A 193 10.55 1.58 -37.03
N PRO A 194 11.51 2.14 -37.78
CA PRO A 194 12.40 1.37 -38.65
C PRO A 194 13.42 0.51 -37.87
N SER A 195 13.53 0.67 -36.58
CA SER A 195 14.38 -0.19 -35.74
C SER A 195 13.72 -1.53 -35.41
N ILE A 196 12.39 -1.63 -35.51
CA ILE A 196 11.66 -2.89 -35.27
C ILE A 196 11.90 -3.81 -36.49
N ARG A 197 12.41 -5.02 -36.23
CA ARG A 197 12.74 -5.99 -37.27
C ARG A 197 11.76 -7.15 -37.35
N GLY A 198 11.04 -7.42 -36.28
CA GLY A 198 10.02 -8.46 -36.29
C GLY A 198 9.43 -8.74 -34.93
N TYR A 199 8.44 -9.59 -34.93
CA TYR A 199 7.75 -10.06 -33.74
C TYR A 199 7.76 -11.58 -33.65
N GLY A 200 8.12 -12.10 -32.48
CA GLY A 200 7.91 -13.48 -32.11
C GLY A 200 6.49 -13.68 -31.65
N ILE A 201 5.68 -14.39 -32.43
CA ILE A 201 4.26 -14.57 -32.13
C ILE A 201 4.12 -15.74 -31.17
N ARG A 202 3.49 -15.50 -30.05
CA ARG A 202 3.09 -16.55 -29.12
C ARG A 202 2.08 -17.48 -29.79
N GLN A 203 2.12 -18.76 -29.44
CA GLN A 203 1.11 -19.70 -29.91
C GLN A 203 -0.19 -19.40 -29.19
N SER A 204 -1.09 -18.67 -29.85
CA SER A 204 -2.38 -18.34 -29.25
C SER A 204 -3.24 -19.60 -29.20
N GLY A 205 -3.53 -20.10 -28.04
CA GLY A 205 -4.62 -21.07 -27.83
C GLY A 205 -6.00 -20.51 -28.17
N LEU A 206 -6.08 -19.22 -28.47
CA LEU A 206 -7.32 -18.47 -28.63
C LEU A 206 -7.29 -17.42 -29.74
N VAL A 207 -6.76 -17.75 -30.92
CA VAL A 207 -7.42 -17.19 -32.10
C VAL A 207 -8.65 -18.06 -32.32
N GLY A 208 -9.42 -18.18 -31.24
CA GLY A 208 -10.68 -18.86 -31.21
C GLY A 208 -11.70 -18.12 -32.05
N THR A 209 -12.59 -18.87 -32.57
CA THR A 209 -13.82 -18.50 -33.25
C THR A 209 -14.40 -17.22 -32.65
N ALA A 210 -14.60 -16.22 -33.50
CA ALA A 210 -15.30 -14.99 -33.15
C ALA A 210 -16.54 -15.27 -32.26
N LEU A 211 -16.64 -14.61 -31.11
CA LEU A 211 -17.80 -14.77 -30.24
C LEU A 211 -19.02 -14.06 -30.84
N LYS A 212 -20.12 -14.76 -30.94
CA LYS A 212 -21.34 -14.23 -31.59
C LYS A 212 -22.58 -14.80 -30.92
N MET A 213 -23.71 -14.31 -31.37
CA MET A 213 -25.01 -14.84 -30.95
C MET A 213 -25.03 -16.35 -30.90
N GLY A 214 -25.32 -16.93 -29.74
CA GLY A 214 -25.35 -18.37 -29.48
C GLY A 214 -24.04 -18.96 -28.97
N SER A 215 -22.90 -18.28 -28.98
CA SER A 215 -21.67 -18.72 -28.31
C SER A 215 -21.91 -18.89 -26.80
N THR A 216 -21.26 -19.89 -26.19
CA THR A 216 -21.40 -20.19 -24.76
C THR A 216 -20.06 -20.62 -24.18
N GLY A 217 -19.91 -20.49 -22.85
CA GLY A 217 -18.73 -20.96 -22.13
C GLY A 217 -17.95 -19.84 -21.45
N GLU A 218 -16.79 -20.22 -20.91
CA GLU A 218 -15.93 -19.35 -20.10
C GLU A 218 -15.41 -18.13 -20.89
N GLU A 219 -15.16 -18.30 -22.19
CA GLU A 219 -14.74 -17.21 -23.09
C GLU A 219 -15.82 -16.12 -23.19
N VAL A 220 -17.09 -16.51 -23.19
CA VAL A 220 -18.20 -15.56 -23.20
C VAL A 220 -18.34 -14.86 -21.85
N VAL A 221 -18.17 -15.59 -20.73
CA VAL A 221 -18.12 -15.00 -19.38
C VAL A 221 -17.06 -13.90 -19.33
N ALA A 222 -15.90 -14.23 -19.80
CA ALA A 222 -14.77 -13.32 -19.80
C ALA A 222 -15.02 -12.08 -20.67
N PHE A 223 -15.56 -12.27 -21.88
CA PHE A 223 -15.94 -11.16 -22.75
C PHE A 223 -17.00 -10.25 -22.12
N GLN A 224 -17.99 -10.82 -21.47
CA GLN A 224 -19.00 -10.04 -20.76
C GLN A 224 -18.38 -9.24 -19.62
N LYS A 225 -17.45 -9.83 -18.86
CA LYS A 225 -16.70 -9.10 -17.81
C LYS A 225 -15.89 -7.95 -18.38
N SER A 226 -15.20 -8.15 -19.50
CA SER A 226 -14.48 -7.07 -20.19
C SER A 226 -15.39 -5.93 -20.62
N LEU A 227 -16.56 -6.24 -21.16
CA LEU A 227 -17.54 -5.24 -21.53
C LEU A 227 -18.15 -4.50 -20.30
N ILE A 228 -18.28 -5.18 -19.15
CA ILE A 228 -18.69 -4.57 -17.86
C ILE A 228 -17.61 -3.58 -17.41
N GLU A 229 -16.35 -3.99 -17.38
CA GLU A 229 -15.23 -3.14 -16.96
C GLU A 229 -15.11 -1.88 -17.84
N LEU A 230 -15.41 -2.00 -19.13
CA LEU A 230 -15.43 -0.88 -20.06
C LEU A 230 -16.76 -0.08 -20.06
N GLY A 231 -17.74 -0.48 -19.25
CA GLY A 231 -19.02 0.21 -19.10
C GLY A 231 -19.98 0.05 -20.28
N PHE A 232 -19.91 -1.06 -21.02
CA PHE A 232 -20.79 -1.36 -22.13
C PHE A 232 -21.83 -2.46 -21.85
N TYR A 233 -21.69 -3.18 -20.73
CA TYR A 233 -22.59 -4.26 -20.34
C TYR A 233 -22.88 -4.19 -18.84
N ASP A 234 -24.17 -4.23 -18.46
CA ASP A 234 -24.60 -4.02 -17.06
C ASP A 234 -25.20 -5.28 -16.43
N ASP A 235 -25.42 -6.36 -17.20
CA ASP A 235 -25.97 -7.61 -16.68
C ASP A 235 -24.87 -8.51 -16.11
N GLU A 236 -25.26 -9.47 -15.25
CA GLU A 236 -24.36 -10.51 -14.75
C GLU A 236 -23.79 -11.36 -15.90
N PRO A 237 -22.48 -11.71 -15.87
CA PRO A 237 -21.84 -12.48 -16.92
C PRO A 237 -22.29 -13.95 -16.92
N ALA A 238 -23.35 -14.25 -17.67
CA ALA A 238 -24.01 -15.54 -17.68
C ALA A 238 -23.36 -16.61 -18.59
N GLY A 239 -22.24 -16.29 -19.27
CA GLY A 239 -21.55 -17.23 -20.15
C GLY A 239 -22.34 -17.64 -21.40
N LYS A 240 -23.34 -16.84 -21.79
CA LYS A 240 -24.10 -17.01 -23.02
C LYS A 240 -24.11 -15.70 -23.81
N PHE A 241 -23.61 -15.72 -25.03
CA PHE A 241 -23.65 -14.58 -25.94
C PHE A 241 -25.09 -14.40 -26.45
N GLY A 242 -25.86 -13.65 -25.70
CA GLY A 242 -27.26 -13.34 -25.99
C GLY A 242 -27.42 -11.96 -26.65
N LYS A 243 -28.68 -11.52 -26.72
CA LYS A 243 -29.05 -10.24 -27.34
C LYS A 243 -28.45 -9.03 -26.60
N GLY A 244 -28.33 -9.09 -25.25
CA GLY A 244 -27.65 -8.09 -24.45
C GLY A 244 -26.19 -7.96 -24.80
N THR A 245 -25.47 -9.09 -24.85
CA THR A 245 -24.05 -9.13 -25.22
C THR A 245 -23.81 -8.63 -26.65
N GLU A 246 -24.69 -9.03 -27.62
CA GLU A 246 -24.61 -8.54 -29.00
C GLU A 246 -24.80 -7.02 -29.07
N THR A 247 -25.76 -6.48 -28.32
CA THR A 247 -26.01 -5.02 -28.26
C THR A 247 -24.83 -4.29 -27.67
N ALA A 248 -24.29 -4.78 -26.56
CA ALA A 248 -23.08 -4.24 -25.92
C ALA A 248 -21.87 -4.23 -26.89
N THR A 249 -21.67 -5.35 -27.61
CA THR A 249 -20.63 -5.46 -28.65
C THR A 249 -20.80 -4.40 -29.73
N LYS A 250 -22.01 -4.23 -30.28
CA LYS A 250 -22.31 -3.20 -31.28
C LYS A 250 -22.07 -1.78 -30.75
N ASN A 251 -22.43 -1.52 -29.49
CA ASN A 251 -22.19 -0.23 -28.86
C ASN A 251 -20.70 0.07 -28.69
N TYR A 252 -19.93 -0.93 -28.25
CA TYR A 252 -18.48 -0.85 -28.18
C TYR A 252 -17.87 -0.56 -29.54
N GLN A 253 -18.15 -1.41 -30.55
CA GLN A 253 -17.66 -1.26 -31.92
C GLN A 253 -17.96 0.13 -32.48
N LYS A 254 -19.21 0.59 -32.33
CA LYS A 254 -19.62 1.93 -32.78
C LYS A 254 -18.81 3.04 -32.09
N LYS A 255 -18.62 2.92 -30.77
CA LYS A 255 -17.90 3.94 -29.98
C LYS A 255 -16.41 3.98 -30.32
N ARG A 256 -15.83 2.86 -30.77
CA ARG A 256 -14.41 2.74 -31.12
C ARG A 256 -14.14 2.81 -32.64
N GLY A 257 -15.15 3.08 -33.45
CA GLY A 257 -14.98 3.20 -34.92
C GLY A 257 -14.71 1.88 -35.63
N LEU A 258 -15.00 0.75 -34.97
CA LEU A 258 -14.86 -0.57 -35.54
C LEU A 258 -16.06 -0.94 -36.41
N THR A 259 -15.96 -2.00 -37.24
CA THR A 259 -17.08 -2.53 -37.98
C THR A 259 -18.20 -2.99 -37.07
N VAL A 260 -19.38 -2.38 -37.16
CA VAL A 260 -20.52 -2.66 -36.26
C VAL A 260 -21.24 -3.93 -36.69
N SER A 261 -20.65 -5.08 -36.43
CA SER A 261 -21.19 -6.40 -36.75
C SER A 261 -22.01 -7.02 -35.60
N GLY A 262 -21.72 -6.68 -34.36
CA GLY A 262 -22.22 -7.36 -33.16
C GLY A 262 -21.53 -8.72 -32.92
N VAL A 263 -20.50 -9.03 -33.66
CA VAL A 263 -19.63 -10.18 -33.51
C VAL A 263 -18.34 -9.71 -32.86
N ALA A 264 -17.95 -10.30 -31.74
CA ALA A 264 -16.64 -10.09 -31.16
C ALA A 264 -15.61 -10.88 -31.97
N ASP A 265 -15.25 -10.31 -33.11
CA ASP A 265 -14.19 -10.81 -33.97
C ASP A 265 -12.80 -10.43 -33.40
N ARG A 266 -11.75 -10.87 -34.07
CA ARG A 266 -10.38 -10.63 -33.63
C ARG A 266 -10.09 -9.13 -33.43
N GLU A 267 -10.55 -8.28 -34.35
CA GLU A 267 -10.33 -6.84 -34.28
C GLU A 267 -11.00 -6.25 -33.02
N THR A 268 -12.25 -6.66 -32.77
CA THR A 268 -13.01 -6.25 -31.59
C THR A 268 -12.36 -6.74 -30.29
N LEU A 269 -11.94 -8.01 -30.24
CA LEU A 269 -11.29 -8.60 -29.06
C LEU A 269 -9.97 -7.90 -28.76
N THR A 270 -9.12 -7.71 -29.76
CA THR A 270 -7.83 -7.01 -29.60
C THR A 270 -8.02 -5.55 -29.14
N ALA A 271 -9.03 -4.84 -29.67
CA ALA A 271 -9.32 -3.48 -29.24
C ALA A 271 -9.73 -3.42 -27.76
N ILE A 272 -10.57 -4.35 -27.31
CA ILE A 272 -10.98 -4.47 -25.89
C ILE A 272 -9.77 -4.75 -25.00
N GLU A 273 -8.93 -5.70 -25.39
CA GLU A 273 -7.73 -6.07 -24.63
C GLU A 273 -6.78 -4.90 -24.46
N ASN A 274 -6.49 -4.21 -25.55
CA ASN A 274 -5.61 -3.04 -25.53
C ASN A 274 -6.16 -1.93 -24.65
N GLU A 275 -7.47 -1.64 -24.74
CA GLU A 275 -8.09 -0.59 -23.92
C GLU A 275 -8.04 -0.93 -22.43
N LEU A 276 -8.34 -2.17 -22.04
CA LEU A 276 -8.23 -2.62 -20.68
C LEU A 276 -6.78 -2.57 -20.15
N ALA A 277 -5.82 -2.96 -21.00
CA ALA A 277 -4.41 -2.91 -20.64
C ALA A 277 -3.92 -1.47 -20.44
N GLU A 278 -4.34 -0.55 -21.31
CA GLU A 278 -4.04 0.88 -21.15
C GLU A 278 -4.64 1.45 -19.86
N MET A 279 -5.90 1.15 -19.57
CA MET A 279 -6.55 1.57 -18.33
C MET A 279 -5.79 1.07 -17.09
N ARG A 280 -5.32 -0.19 -17.10
CA ARG A 280 -4.54 -0.75 -16.01
C ARG A 280 -3.17 -0.08 -15.87
N SER A 281 -2.46 0.10 -16.99
CA SER A 281 -1.18 0.80 -16.99
C SER A 281 -1.29 2.21 -16.44
N GLN A 282 -2.34 2.97 -16.83
CA GLN A 282 -2.60 4.30 -16.28
C GLN A 282 -2.95 4.28 -14.79
N ALA A 283 -3.72 3.27 -14.35
CA ALA A 283 -4.06 3.09 -12.94
C ALA A 283 -2.82 2.74 -12.09
N GLU A 284 -1.94 1.89 -12.62
CA GLU A 284 -0.67 1.53 -11.99
C GLU A 284 0.27 2.73 -11.89
N GLU A 285 0.43 3.51 -12.97
CA GLU A 285 1.25 4.72 -12.98
C GLU A 285 0.73 5.75 -11.96
N LYS A 286 -0.59 5.94 -11.91
CA LYS A 286 -1.22 6.82 -10.92
C LYS A 286 -1.01 6.30 -9.50
N ALA A 287 -1.12 5.00 -9.29
CA ALA A 287 -0.89 4.37 -7.99
C ALA A 287 0.58 4.50 -7.57
N GLN A 288 1.52 4.29 -8.49
CA GLN A 288 2.94 4.45 -8.25
C GLN A 288 3.30 5.90 -7.88
N LYS A 289 2.82 6.87 -8.66
CA LYS A 289 3.05 8.29 -8.38
C LYS A 289 2.50 8.68 -7.00
N LYS A 290 1.31 8.19 -6.66
CA LYS A 290 0.72 8.42 -5.35
C LYS A 290 1.54 7.77 -4.22
N ALA A 291 2.08 6.57 -4.44
CA ALA A 291 2.95 5.89 -3.50
C ALA A 291 4.26 6.66 -3.28
N GLU A 292 4.85 7.21 -4.34
CA GLU A 292 6.05 8.06 -4.26
C GLU A 292 5.79 9.36 -3.49
N GLU A 293 4.65 10.02 -3.73
CA GLU A 293 4.24 11.22 -2.98
C GLU A 293 4.03 10.91 -1.49
N GLN A 294 3.41 9.77 -1.18
CA GLN A 294 3.22 9.32 0.19
C GLN A 294 4.55 8.95 0.88
N ALA A 295 5.44 8.26 0.18
CA ALA A 295 6.76 7.93 0.71
C ALA A 295 7.58 9.19 1.00
N LYS A 296 7.49 10.20 0.13
CA LYS A 296 8.12 11.51 0.35
C LYS A 296 7.53 12.22 1.56
N ALA A 297 6.21 12.24 1.71
CA ALA A 297 5.57 12.83 2.88
C ALA A 297 5.99 12.12 4.17
N MET A 298 5.98 10.78 4.18
CA MET A 298 6.47 9.99 5.31
C MET A 298 7.92 10.30 5.67
N LEU A 299 8.79 10.48 4.66
CA LEU A 299 10.20 10.83 4.88
C LEU A 299 10.33 12.20 5.55
N GLU A 300 9.59 13.20 5.11
CA GLU A 300 9.64 14.55 5.72
C GLU A 300 9.08 14.54 7.15
N THR A 301 8.00 13.81 7.41
CA THR A 301 7.45 13.62 8.75
C THR A 301 8.48 12.93 9.67
N ALA A 302 9.09 11.84 9.21
CA ALA A 302 10.13 11.13 9.95
C ALA A 302 11.33 12.05 10.26
N LYS A 303 11.82 12.82 9.29
CA LYS A 303 12.90 13.79 9.50
C LYS A 303 12.54 14.84 10.55
N THR A 304 11.32 15.34 10.52
CA THR A 304 10.84 16.32 11.51
C THR A 304 10.83 15.72 12.91
N ALA A 305 10.28 14.52 13.08
CA ALA A 305 10.21 13.82 14.37
C ALA A 305 11.61 13.48 14.91
N ILE A 306 12.51 12.97 14.05
CA ILE A 306 13.89 12.63 14.41
C ILE A 306 14.66 13.90 14.83
N ALA A 307 14.59 14.96 14.03
CA ALA A 307 15.29 16.21 14.33
C ALA A 307 14.81 16.88 15.62
N ALA A 308 13.52 16.82 15.89
CA ALA A 308 12.93 17.35 17.11
C ALA A 308 13.30 16.56 18.36
N ASN A 309 13.51 15.25 18.20
CA ASN A 309 13.82 14.32 19.29
C ASN A 309 12.98 14.60 20.55
N TRP A 310 11.64 14.73 20.37
CA TRP A 310 10.75 15.17 21.46
C TRP A 310 10.79 14.23 22.64
N PHE A 311 10.76 12.91 22.37
CA PHE A 311 10.72 11.90 23.42
C PHE A 311 12.11 11.44 23.86
N GLY A 312 13.18 11.66 23.06
CA GLY A 312 14.51 11.11 23.29
C GLY A 312 14.54 9.59 23.13
N GLU A 313 15.60 8.97 23.64
CA GLU A 313 15.64 7.52 23.80
C GLU A 313 14.68 7.11 24.90
N PHE A 314 13.79 6.17 24.59
CA PHE A 314 12.71 5.81 25.48
C PHE A 314 12.29 4.36 25.27
N ASP A 315 12.21 3.59 26.35
CA ASP A 315 11.70 2.22 26.37
C ASP A 315 10.67 2.09 27.51
N PRO A 316 9.40 1.73 27.20
CA PRO A 316 8.40 1.50 28.25
C PRO A 316 8.75 0.37 29.22
N TYR A 317 9.64 -0.55 28.86
CA TYR A 317 10.06 -1.63 29.75
C TYR A 317 11.28 -1.28 30.61
N ASP A 318 11.98 -0.18 30.33
CA ASP A 318 12.95 0.41 31.24
C ASP A 318 12.21 1.25 32.28
N GLU A 319 11.83 0.59 33.38
CA GLU A 319 11.02 1.19 34.45
C GLU A 319 11.65 2.47 35.03
N GLU A 320 12.97 2.53 35.14
CA GLU A 320 13.66 3.68 35.70
C GLU A 320 13.56 4.89 34.77
N THR A 321 13.90 4.71 33.50
CA THR A 321 13.84 5.77 32.49
C THR A 321 12.41 6.23 32.25
N ALA A 322 11.47 5.29 32.12
CA ALA A 322 10.04 5.59 31.93
C ALA A 322 9.48 6.36 33.13
N TRP A 323 9.77 5.93 34.35
CA TRP A 323 9.28 6.60 35.55
C TRP A 323 9.89 7.99 35.76
N ASN A 324 11.18 8.14 35.53
CA ASN A 324 11.84 9.45 35.59
C ASN A 324 11.19 10.44 34.62
N ARG A 325 10.84 9.98 33.41
CA ARG A 325 10.14 10.80 32.44
C ARG A 325 8.72 11.15 32.88
N LEU A 326 7.98 10.19 33.40
CA LEU A 326 6.63 10.41 33.92
C LEU A 326 6.62 11.39 35.09
N MET A 327 7.65 11.38 35.94
CA MET A 327 7.76 12.22 37.13
C MET A 327 8.41 13.58 36.89
N ALA A 328 8.99 13.81 35.72
CA ALA A 328 9.57 15.11 35.38
C ALA A 328 8.49 16.20 35.34
N ASP A 329 8.76 17.36 35.96
CA ASP A 329 7.91 18.52 35.85
C ASP A 329 7.79 18.96 34.39
N ILE A 330 6.62 19.43 34.00
CA ILE A 330 6.33 19.89 32.64
C ILE A 330 5.81 21.32 32.62
N THR A 331 6.15 22.06 31.59
CA THR A 331 5.48 23.32 31.27
C THR A 331 4.28 23.00 30.39
N VAL A 332 3.10 23.41 30.79
CA VAL A 332 1.85 23.17 30.08
C VAL A 332 1.17 24.48 29.69
N LEU A 333 0.28 24.41 28.71
CA LEU A 333 -0.62 25.50 28.40
C LEU A 333 -1.58 25.75 29.60
N ASP A 334 -1.67 26.99 30.00
CA ASP A 334 -2.57 27.47 31.07
C ASP A 334 -3.74 28.21 30.42
N VAL A 335 -4.70 27.46 29.97
CA VAL A 335 -5.87 27.92 29.22
C VAL A 335 -7.10 27.17 29.67
N ASP A 336 -8.27 27.70 29.34
CA ASP A 336 -9.53 27.02 29.62
C ASP A 336 -9.68 25.77 28.76
N GLN A 337 -10.40 24.78 29.25
CA GLN A 337 -10.70 23.56 28.54
C GLN A 337 -11.31 23.88 27.16
N LYS A 338 -10.76 23.30 26.10
CA LYS A 338 -11.13 23.53 24.68
C LYS A 338 -10.85 24.95 24.18
N GLU A 339 -10.09 25.79 24.90
CA GLU A 339 -9.66 27.06 24.36
C GLU A 339 -8.67 26.84 23.22
N LYS A 340 -8.91 27.52 22.10
CA LYS A 340 -8.00 27.48 20.95
C LYS A 340 -6.81 28.39 21.18
N VAL A 341 -5.62 27.81 21.19
CA VAL A 341 -4.37 28.56 21.26
C VAL A 341 -3.79 28.69 19.84
N TYR A 342 -3.48 29.93 19.49
CA TYR A 342 -2.87 30.23 18.20
C TYR A 342 -1.45 30.74 18.41
N LEU A 343 -0.52 30.12 17.71
CA LEU A 343 0.87 30.56 17.70
C LEU A 343 1.03 31.82 16.84
N SER A 344 2.01 32.65 17.20
CA SER A 344 2.43 33.81 16.41
C SER A 344 3.78 33.57 15.76
N ASP A 345 4.08 34.27 14.66
CA ASP A 345 5.36 34.21 13.94
C ASP A 345 6.49 34.95 14.68
N GLY A 346 6.16 35.75 15.68
CA GLY A 346 7.09 36.49 16.54
C GLY A 346 6.40 37.12 17.74
N PRO A 347 7.17 37.74 18.67
CA PRO A 347 6.61 38.56 19.74
C PRO A 347 5.77 39.71 19.15
N ASN A 348 4.50 39.81 19.56
CA ASN A 348 3.51 40.73 18.97
C ASN A 348 3.31 40.53 17.43
N GLY A 349 3.75 39.40 16.89
CA GLY A 349 3.67 39.08 15.49
C GLY A 349 2.27 38.66 15.02
N LYS A 350 2.18 38.28 13.75
CA LYS A 350 0.93 37.80 13.17
C LYS A 350 0.68 36.37 13.64
N ARG A 351 -0.61 36.01 13.75
CA ARG A 351 -1.02 34.63 13.96
C ARG A 351 -0.51 33.75 12.82
N LYS A 352 0.17 32.65 13.17
CA LYS A 352 0.48 31.60 12.19
C LYS A 352 -0.81 30.95 11.75
N THR A 353 -1.01 30.88 10.46
CA THR A 353 -2.09 30.11 9.84
C THR A 353 -1.43 29.19 8.86
N THR A 354 -1.67 27.88 8.98
CA THR A 354 -1.35 26.96 7.90
C THR A 354 -2.54 26.93 6.96
N ASP A 355 -2.31 26.87 5.66
CA ASP A 355 -3.37 26.88 4.64
C ASP A 355 -4.33 25.69 4.76
N ALA A 356 -3.90 24.61 5.42
CA ALA A 356 -4.67 23.39 5.61
C ALA A 356 -5.53 23.37 6.88
N HIS A 357 -5.21 24.15 7.92
CA HIS A 357 -5.83 24.00 9.23
C HIS A 357 -6.34 25.33 9.79
N ARG A 358 -7.51 25.30 10.41
CA ARG A 358 -8.20 26.47 10.98
C ARG A 358 -7.57 27.03 12.25
N GLY A 359 -6.30 26.68 12.51
CA GLY A 359 -5.53 27.08 13.68
C GLY A 359 -5.27 25.92 14.63
N PHE A 360 -4.33 26.11 15.55
CA PHE A 360 -3.99 25.09 16.54
C PHE A 360 -5.03 25.07 17.64
N PHE A 361 -5.41 23.88 18.05
CA PHE A 361 -6.23 23.67 19.23
C PHE A 361 -5.42 22.92 20.27
N PHE A 362 -4.92 23.66 21.23
CA PHE A 362 -4.30 23.07 22.40
C PHE A 362 -5.31 23.16 23.55
N GLY A 363 -5.66 22.02 24.10
CA GLY A 363 -6.46 22.02 25.32
C GLY A 363 -5.62 22.37 26.54
N GLU A 364 -6.29 22.51 27.69
CA GLU A 364 -5.64 22.57 28.98
C GLU A 364 -4.65 21.41 29.15
N SER A 365 -3.49 21.70 29.75
CA SER A 365 -2.47 20.71 30.14
C SER A 365 -1.65 20.06 29.01
N VAL A 366 -1.69 20.58 27.79
CA VAL A 366 -0.75 20.18 26.75
C VAL A 366 0.66 20.66 27.11
N ALA A 367 1.60 19.72 27.19
CA ALA A 367 2.99 20.07 27.49
C ALA A 367 3.66 20.75 26.29
N VAL A 368 4.50 21.73 26.59
CA VAL A 368 5.27 22.49 25.62
C VAL A 368 6.75 22.53 26.00
N LYS A 369 7.64 22.50 25.03
CA LYS A 369 9.05 22.87 25.19
C LYS A 369 9.18 24.38 25.00
N VAL A 370 9.73 25.10 25.98
CA VAL A 370 10.04 26.52 25.84
C VAL A 370 11.43 26.63 25.19
N LEU A 371 11.48 27.20 24.01
CA LEU A 371 12.70 27.33 23.22
C LEU A 371 13.40 28.66 23.41
N ASP A 372 12.62 29.76 23.60
CA ASP A 372 13.13 31.12 23.76
C ASP A 372 12.11 32.00 24.48
N GLN A 373 12.58 33.12 25.04
CA GLN A 373 11.73 34.11 25.70
C GLN A 373 12.18 35.52 25.33
N GLN A 374 11.25 36.34 24.84
CA GLN A 374 11.52 37.72 24.44
C GLN A 374 10.28 38.61 24.63
N ASP A 375 10.46 39.80 25.16
CA ASP A 375 9.42 40.86 25.28
C ASP A 375 8.10 40.37 25.91
N GLY A 376 8.21 39.50 26.90
CA GLY A 376 7.04 38.93 27.57
C GLY A 376 6.33 37.82 26.79
N TRP A 377 6.93 37.33 25.71
CA TRP A 377 6.49 36.20 24.94
C TRP A 377 7.42 34.99 25.10
N SER A 378 6.89 33.81 24.92
CA SER A 378 7.68 32.57 24.89
C SER A 378 7.54 31.88 23.53
N LYS A 379 8.66 31.51 22.89
CA LYS A 379 8.67 30.59 21.74
C LYS A 379 8.55 29.19 22.30
N ILE A 380 7.55 28.46 21.83
CA ILE A 380 7.28 27.09 22.26
C ILE A 380 7.29 26.14 21.07
N GLN A 381 7.49 24.87 21.38
CA GLN A 381 7.29 23.74 20.48
C GLN A 381 6.31 22.78 21.16
N ALA A 382 5.31 22.30 20.43
CA ALA A 382 4.32 21.33 20.90
C ALA A 382 3.66 20.60 19.72
N TYR A 383 3.09 19.42 19.97
CA TYR A 383 2.20 18.77 19.02
C TYR A 383 0.83 19.47 19.03
N ASN A 384 0.29 19.73 17.84
CA ASN A 384 -1.06 20.28 17.67
C ASN A 384 -2.12 19.18 17.63
N ASP A 385 -3.40 19.53 17.49
CA ASP A 385 -4.52 18.58 17.40
C ASP A 385 -4.49 17.73 16.11
N TYR A 386 -3.61 18.04 15.18
CA TYR A 386 -3.39 17.31 13.92
C TYR A 386 -2.15 16.40 13.99
N ASP A 387 -1.62 16.19 15.19
CA ASP A 387 -0.41 15.40 15.42
C ASP A 387 0.85 15.95 14.70
N GLU A 388 0.85 17.24 14.42
CA GLU A 388 1.98 17.93 13.81
C GLU A 388 2.78 18.68 14.87
N LEU A 389 4.10 18.55 14.83
CA LEU A 389 4.99 19.27 15.73
C LEU A 389 5.20 20.70 15.25
N GLU A 390 4.72 21.66 16.01
CA GLU A 390 4.67 23.06 15.64
C GLU A 390 5.50 23.94 16.57
N GLU A 391 6.10 24.99 16.01
CA GLU A 391 6.80 26.02 16.75
C GLU A 391 6.15 27.39 16.55
N GLY A 392 6.15 28.19 17.59
CA GLY A 392 5.68 29.57 17.51
C GLY A 392 5.64 30.26 18.85
N TRP A 393 5.20 31.52 18.86
CA TRP A 393 5.23 32.36 20.03
C TRP A 393 3.88 32.43 20.74
N VAL A 394 3.90 32.32 22.07
CA VAL A 394 2.76 32.53 22.97
C VAL A 394 3.13 33.50 24.11
N ARG A 395 2.13 34.14 24.71
CA ARG A 395 2.37 35.00 25.89
C ARG A 395 2.71 34.14 27.08
N PRO A 396 3.65 34.57 27.99
CA PRO A 396 4.03 33.81 29.19
C PRO A 396 2.87 33.48 30.11
N GLY A 397 1.90 34.37 30.24
CA GLY A 397 0.70 34.13 31.04
C GLY A 397 -0.19 32.98 30.52
N ARG A 398 0.18 32.33 29.43
CA ARG A 398 -0.46 31.13 28.90
C ARG A 398 0.30 29.85 29.26
N LEU A 399 1.33 29.95 30.07
CA LEU A 399 2.17 28.83 30.48
C LEU A 399 2.22 28.70 31.99
N ARG A 400 2.13 27.48 32.48
CA ARG A 400 2.39 27.14 33.88
C ARG A 400 3.26 25.89 33.99
N THR A 401 4.06 25.81 35.05
CA THR A 401 4.75 24.58 35.42
C THR A 401 3.80 23.71 36.23
N ALA A 402 3.77 22.43 35.93
CA ALA A 402 2.99 21.45 36.64
C ALA A 402 3.85 20.24 37.04
N SER A 403 3.66 19.80 38.30
CA SER A 403 4.29 18.57 38.81
C SER A 403 3.32 17.40 38.66
N PRO A 404 3.74 16.27 38.03
CA PRO A 404 2.92 15.09 37.90
C PRO A 404 2.55 14.43 39.23
N ASN A 405 1.50 13.63 39.23
CA ASN A 405 1.14 12.69 40.27
C ASN A 405 2.34 11.79 40.60
N ARG A 406 2.65 11.62 41.89
CA ARG A 406 3.84 10.85 42.33
C ARG A 406 3.57 9.37 42.53
N THR A 407 2.33 8.95 42.35
CA THR A 407 1.92 7.53 42.48
C THR A 407 1.66 6.88 41.14
N TRP A 408 1.03 7.60 40.19
CA TRP A 408 0.55 7.04 38.95
C TRP A 408 1.06 7.78 37.71
N GLY A 409 1.32 7.05 36.64
CA GLY A 409 1.65 7.58 35.32
C GLY A 409 1.23 6.62 34.22
N MET A 410 1.04 7.13 33.02
CA MET A 410 0.61 6.35 31.85
C MET A 410 1.48 6.66 30.64
N ILE A 411 1.77 5.62 29.85
CA ILE A 411 2.39 5.76 28.53
C ILE A 411 1.49 5.08 27.51
N VAL A 412 1.16 5.77 26.45
CA VAL A 412 0.43 5.27 25.30
C VAL A 412 1.40 5.18 24.14
N ASP A 413 1.67 3.98 23.66
CA ASP A 413 2.49 3.73 22.47
C ASP A 413 1.59 3.60 21.24
N LYS A 414 1.60 4.61 20.38
CA LYS A 414 0.82 4.65 19.14
C LYS A 414 1.27 3.58 18.15
N ARG A 415 2.52 3.12 18.21
CA ARG A 415 3.07 2.09 17.31
C ARG A 415 2.58 0.69 17.68
N THR A 416 2.69 0.33 18.95
CA THR A 416 2.31 -1.00 19.44
C THR A 416 0.85 -1.11 19.84
N GLN A 417 0.14 0.03 19.91
CA GLN A 417 -1.24 0.14 20.39
C GLN A 417 -1.42 -0.43 21.79
N ARG A 418 -0.53 0.02 22.70
CA ARG A 418 -0.51 -0.36 24.11
C ARG A 418 -0.57 0.87 25.01
N LEU A 419 -1.24 0.69 26.14
CA LEU A 419 -1.18 1.60 27.30
C LEU A 419 -0.43 0.87 28.41
N TYR A 420 0.67 1.47 28.85
CA TYR A 420 1.47 1.04 29.99
C TYR A 420 1.07 1.86 31.21
N LEU A 421 0.60 1.19 32.26
CA LEU A 421 0.23 1.82 33.52
C LEU A 421 1.35 1.62 34.55
N TYR A 422 1.83 2.72 35.10
CA TYR A 422 2.89 2.72 36.10
C TYR A 422 2.36 3.13 37.47
N LYS A 423 2.90 2.51 38.51
CA LYS A 423 2.69 2.90 39.89
C LYS A 423 4.02 2.90 40.65
N GLU A 424 4.36 4.03 41.28
CA GLU A 424 5.52 4.18 42.18
C GLU A 424 6.82 3.59 41.56
N GLY A 425 7.07 3.83 40.30
CA GLY A 425 8.26 3.41 39.60
C GLY A 425 8.21 2.00 38.99
N LYS A 426 7.08 1.31 39.06
CA LYS A 426 6.90 -0.03 38.53
C LYS A 426 5.85 -0.06 37.43
N LEU A 427 6.10 -0.86 36.41
CA LEU A 427 5.12 -1.22 35.40
C LEU A 427 4.10 -2.17 36.00
N GLU A 428 2.90 -1.69 36.27
CA GLU A 428 1.82 -2.48 36.86
C GLU A 428 1.16 -3.41 35.84
N THR A 429 0.93 -2.90 34.63
CA THR A 429 0.25 -3.67 33.59
C THR A 429 0.31 -2.99 32.22
N GLU A 430 0.03 -3.78 31.19
CA GLU A 430 -0.18 -3.37 29.82
C GLU A 430 -1.63 -3.63 29.41
N LEU A 431 -2.25 -2.65 28.74
CA LEU A 431 -3.61 -2.76 28.23
C LEU A 431 -3.63 -2.56 26.73
N LEU A 432 -4.44 -3.36 26.03
CA LEU A 432 -4.66 -3.22 24.60
C LEU A 432 -5.54 -2.00 24.34
N ILE A 433 -5.12 -1.17 23.37
CA ILE A 433 -5.83 0.06 23.03
C ILE A 433 -6.11 0.17 21.52
N SER A 434 -6.88 1.18 21.15
CA SER A 434 -6.96 1.71 19.80
C SER A 434 -6.89 3.23 19.84
N THR A 435 -5.94 3.79 19.11
CA THR A 435 -5.80 5.24 18.90
C THR A 435 -6.49 5.69 17.60
N GLY A 436 -6.41 6.96 17.30
CA GLY A 436 -6.97 7.57 16.11
C GLY A 436 -6.39 7.04 14.80
N THR A 437 -7.22 7.01 13.75
CA THR A 437 -6.78 6.66 12.40
C THR A 437 -5.97 7.80 11.78
N THR A 438 -4.96 7.45 10.98
CA THR A 438 -4.32 8.43 10.11
C THR A 438 -5.30 8.84 9.00
N THR A 439 -5.39 10.13 8.72
CA THR A 439 -6.37 10.69 7.78
C THR A 439 -6.20 10.20 6.33
N GLY A 440 -7.32 9.97 5.65
CA GLY A 440 -7.39 9.88 4.19
C GLY A 440 -7.74 11.23 3.57
N GLU A 441 -7.54 11.40 2.27
CA GLU A 441 -7.67 12.66 1.51
C GLU A 441 -9.01 13.41 1.62
N ASN A 442 -10.07 12.79 2.16
CA ASN A 442 -11.42 13.36 2.23
C ASN A 442 -12.09 13.21 3.60
N GLU A 443 -11.35 12.84 4.63
CA GLU A 443 -11.87 12.63 5.98
C GLU A 443 -11.37 13.73 6.93
N ASP A 444 -12.19 14.10 7.89
CA ASP A 444 -11.78 14.93 8.99
C ASP A 444 -10.61 14.28 9.72
N PHE A 445 -9.72 15.11 10.28
CA PHE A 445 -8.58 14.63 11.03
C PHE A 445 -9.02 13.78 12.22
N CYS A 446 -8.44 12.60 12.36
CA CYS A 446 -8.82 11.61 13.38
C CYS A 446 -7.62 11.03 14.15
N GLU A 447 -6.41 11.55 14.00
CA GLU A 447 -5.25 11.02 14.69
C GLU A 447 -5.22 11.44 16.16
N THR A 448 -4.73 10.55 17.04
CA THR A 448 -4.50 10.91 18.45
C THR A 448 -3.25 11.78 18.54
N ALA A 449 -3.38 12.97 19.11
CA ALA A 449 -2.27 13.89 19.27
C ALA A 449 -1.16 13.27 20.14
N SER A 450 0.09 13.32 19.65
CA SER A 450 1.29 12.95 20.38
C SER A 450 1.69 14.01 21.40
N GLY A 451 2.53 13.66 22.35
CA GLY A 451 3.03 14.61 23.34
C GLY A 451 2.86 14.15 24.80
N GLU A 452 2.99 15.09 25.70
CA GLU A 452 2.81 14.86 27.14
C GLU A 452 1.62 15.68 27.64
N PHE A 453 0.78 15.07 28.44
CA PHE A 453 -0.46 15.68 28.94
C PHE A 453 -0.66 15.32 30.41
N LEU A 454 -1.56 16.06 31.08
CA LEU A 454 -2.09 15.68 32.38
C LEU A 454 -3.56 15.27 32.22
N LEU A 455 -3.99 14.22 32.90
CA LEU A 455 -5.42 13.92 32.98
C LEU A 455 -6.16 15.10 33.62
N ILE A 456 -7.19 15.58 32.90
CA ILE A 456 -7.88 16.85 33.24
C ILE A 456 -9.12 16.58 34.06
N SER A 457 -10.06 15.79 33.56
CA SER A 457 -11.38 15.59 34.16
C SER A 457 -12.05 14.29 33.78
N ALA A 458 -12.80 13.72 34.70
CA ALA A 458 -13.73 12.62 34.40
C ALA A 458 -14.97 13.20 33.72
N THR A 459 -15.22 12.81 32.48
CA THR A 459 -16.32 13.31 31.66
C THR A 459 -17.56 12.40 31.76
N GLY A 460 -17.39 11.11 32.08
CA GLY A 460 -18.45 10.11 32.04
C GLY A 460 -18.69 9.59 30.62
N GLY A 461 -19.96 9.31 30.30
CA GLY A 461 -20.31 8.80 28.97
C GLY A 461 -20.68 9.90 27.98
N PHE A 462 -20.42 9.68 26.68
CA PHE A 462 -20.84 10.56 25.59
C PHE A 462 -21.11 9.80 24.29
N TRP A 463 -21.92 10.42 23.43
CA TRP A 463 -22.20 9.89 22.09
C TRP A 463 -21.21 10.44 21.07
N SER A 464 -20.66 9.54 20.23
CA SER A 464 -19.90 9.87 19.02
C SER A 464 -20.57 9.16 17.82
N GLY A 465 -21.43 9.87 17.11
CA GLY A 465 -22.29 9.25 16.11
C GLY A 465 -23.22 8.20 16.75
N ASN A 466 -23.12 6.95 16.30
CA ASN A 466 -23.84 5.81 16.84
C ASN A 466 -23.08 5.02 17.92
N LEU A 467 -21.94 5.54 18.35
CA LEU A 467 -21.09 4.94 19.37
C LEU A 467 -21.37 5.59 20.74
N TRP A 468 -21.63 4.77 21.74
CA TRP A 468 -21.61 5.19 23.14
C TRP A 468 -20.23 4.94 23.74
N CYS A 469 -19.55 6.01 24.11
CA CYS A 469 -18.22 6.01 24.71
C CYS A 469 -18.36 6.24 26.21
N ASP A 470 -18.19 5.20 27.01
CA ASP A 470 -18.40 5.27 28.46
C ASP A 470 -17.08 5.46 29.24
N GLN A 471 -17.22 5.94 30.48
CA GLN A 471 -16.11 6.10 31.43
C GLN A 471 -14.95 6.98 30.89
N ALA A 472 -15.28 8.06 30.24
CA ALA A 472 -14.31 8.91 29.57
C ALA A 472 -13.56 9.85 30.52
N ILE A 473 -12.24 9.88 30.42
CA ILE A 473 -11.31 10.78 31.13
C ILE A 473 -10.60 11.64 30.08
N ARG A 474 -10.68 12.94 30.21
CA ARG A 474 -10.06 13.89 29.29
C ARG A 474 -8.58 14.06 29.58
N PHE A 475 -7.74 13.99 28.56
CA PHE A 475 -6.31 14.29 28.65
C PHE A 475 -5.88 15.42 27.72
N ASN A 476 -6.63 15.70 26.66
CA ASN A 476 -6.40 16.80 25.72
C ASN A 476 -7.71 17.56 25.49
N GLY A 477 -7.67 18.67 24.78
CA GLY A 477 -8.84 19.50 24.46
C GLY A 477 -9.97 18.74 23.76
N GLY A 478 -9.63 17.88 22.79
CA GLY A 478 -10.55 17.07 22.01
C GLY A 478 -10.59 15.60 22.41
N ASP A 479 -9.47 15.08 22.91
CA ASP A 479 -9.25 13.65 23.06
C ASP A 479 -9.50 13.13 24.47
N LEU A 480 -10.09 11.94 24.54
CA LEU A 480 -10.43 11.27 25.79
C LEU A 480 -9.90 9.84 25.80
N LEU A 481 -9.53 9.38 26.98
CA LEU A 481 -9.29 7.98 27.30
C LEU A 481 -10.63 7.38 27.74
N HIS A 482 -11.14 6.36 27.05
CA HIS A 482 -12.44 5.77 27.38
C HIS A 482 -12.50 4.27 27.07
N MET A 483 -13.49 3.60 27.65
CA MET A 483 -13.73 2.19 27.36
C MET A 483 -14.04 1.97 25.87
N VAL A 484 -13.72 0.78 25.34
CA VAL A 484 -14.20 0.35 24.02
C VAL A 484 -15.69 0.67 23.89
N PRO A 485 -16.11 1.42 22.84
CA PRO A 485 -17.50 1.86 22.75
C PRO A 485 -18.45 0.75 22.33
N GLU A 486 -19.71 0.93 22.73
CA GLU A 486 -20.86 0.16 22.24
C GLU A 486 -21.42 0.81 20.98
N ILE A 487 -21.81 0.00 19.99
CA ILE A 487 -22.53 0.45 18.81
C ILE A 487 -24.02 0.27 19.01
N TYR A 488 -24.79 1.31 18.81
CA TYR A 488 -26.23 1.32 18.82
C TYR A 488 -26.78 1.52 17.41
N TYR A 489 -27.97 0.97 17.13
CA TYR A 489 -28.59 1.04 15.81
C TYR A 489 -30.04 1.56 15.90
N GLY A 490 -30.51 2.18 14.82
CA GLY A 490 -31.88 2.64 14.68
C GLY A 490 -32.28 3.69 15.71
N GLU A 491 -33.46 3.53 16.31
CA GLU A 491 -34.03 4.48 17.27
C GLU A 491 -33.29 4.55 18.62
N ASN A 492 -32.38 3.62 18.86
CA ASN A 492 -31.56 3.58 20.08
C ASN A 492 -30.37 4.52 20.06
N VAL A 493 -30.02 5.08 18.89
CA VAL A 493 -28.92 6.02 18.75
C VAL A 493 -29.30 7.36 19.39
N GLY A 494 -28.41 7.86 20.29
CA GLY A 494 -28.64 9.13 21.00
C GLY A 494 -29.61 9.06 22.20
N VAL A 495 -30.12 7.88 22.49
CA VAL A 495 -30.93 7.62 23.70
C VAL A 495 -30.00 7.20 24.84
N ASN A 496 -30.48 7.27 26.09
CA ASN A 496 -29.68 6.77 27.22
C ASN A 496 -29.32 5.29 26.99
N PRO A 497 -28.04 4.93 27.07
CA PRO A 497 -27.59 3.56 26.82
C PRO A 497 -28.19 2.61 27.88
N ASP A 498 -28.73 1.50 27.44
CA ASP A 498 -29.35 0.47 28.27
C ASP A 498 -28.53 -0.83 28.38
N GLY A 499 -27.30 -0.80 27.82
CA GLY A 499 -26.40 -1.96 27.80
C GLY A 499 -26.73 -3.00 26.72
N THR A 500 -27.60 -2.66 25.78
CA THR A 500 -27.96 -3.55 24.65
C THR A 500 -27.09 -3.33 23.41
N GLY A 501 -26.12 -2.41 23.47
CA GLY A 501 -25.21 -2.11 22.38
C GLY A 501 -24.22 -3.26 22.09
N ASP A 502 -23.67 -3.26 20.88
CA ASP A 502 -22.73 -4.26 20.43
C ASP A 502 -21.27 -3.75 20.55
N PHE A 503 -20.46 -4.44 21.32
CA PHE A 503 -19.03 -4.19 21.46
C PHE A 503 -18.17 -4.89 20.40
N SER A 504 -18.70 -5.92 19.72
CA SER A 504 -17.88 -6.88 18.97
C SER A 504 -17.02 -6.22 17.89
N TYR A 505 -17.58 -5.25 17.17
CA TYR A 505 -16.86 -4.52 16.12
C TYR A 505 -15.68 -3.70 16.70
N CYS A 506 -15.93 -2.93 17.75
CA CYS A 506 -14.90 -2.08 18.36
C CYS A 506 -13.86 -2.89 19.14
N GLU A 507 -14.26 -3.99 19.80
CA GLU A 507 -13.33 -4.94 20.43
C GLU A 507 -12.42 -5.61 19.40
N SER A 508 -12.93 -5.97 18.22
CA SER A 508 -12.12 -6.58 17.15
C SER A 508 -11.07 -5.64 16.56
N ALA A 509 -11.26 -4.33 16.73
CA ALA A 509 -10.35 -3.29 16.26
C ALA A 509 -9.24 -2.95 17.28
N LEU A 510 -9.31 -3.43 18.52
CA LEU A 510 -8.25 -3.22 19.50
C LEU A 510 -6.90 -3.73 18.99
N GLY A 511 -5.85 -2.97 19.28
CA GLY A 511 -4.51 -3.20 18.76
C GLY A 511 -4.27 -2.60 17.37
N THR A 512 -5.24 -1.84 16.84
CA THR A 512 -5.09 -1.10 15.59
C THR A 512 -5.60 0.33 15.75
N ARG A 513 -5.14 1.25 14.92
CA ARG A 513 -5.72 2.61 14.85
C ARG A 513 -7.13 2.52 14.29
N ALA A 514 -8.13 2.93 15.06
CA ALA A 514 -9.54 2.75 14.71
C ALA A 514 -10.49 3.81 15.29
N SER A 515 -9.99 4.79 16.03
CA SER A 515 -10.79 5.85 16.62
C SER A 515 -10.72 7.16 15.80
N HIS A 516 -11.41 8.19 16.29
CA HIS A 516 -11.39 9.55 15.76
C HIS A 516 -10.60 10.51 16.67
N GLY A 517 -9.47 10.04 17.23
CA GLY A 517 -8.58 10.79 18.11
C GLY A 517 -8.53 10.24 19.53
N CYS A 518 -9.67 9.84 20.09
CA CYS A 518 -9.72 9.25 21.44
C CYS A 518 -8.93 7.94 21.55
N ILE A 519 -8.50 7.62 22.77
CA ILE A 519 -7.84 6.35 23.10
C ILE A 519 -8.89 5.38 23.65
N ARG A 520 -9.25 4.37 22.89
CA ARG A 520 -10.14 3.28 23.30
C ARG A 520 -9.33 2.23 24.05
N VAL A 521 -9.71 1.90 25.28
CA VAL A 521 -9.00 0.92 26.12
C VAL A 521 -9.85 -0.34 26.27
N GLN A 522 -9.20 -1.50 26.32
CA GLN A 522 -9.87 -2.79 26.49
C GLN A 522 -10.82 -2.80 27.68
N ARG A 523 -12.00 -3.40 27.46
CA ARG A 523 -13.07 -3.53 28.46
C ARG A 523 -12.84 -4.74 29.38
N LYS A 524 -12.40 -5.85 28.81
CA LYS A 524 -12.15 -7.08 29.55
C LYS A 524 -10.88 -6.96 30.36
N GLU A 525 -10.90 -7.49 31.57
CA GLU A 525 -9.71 -7.58 32.39
C GLU A 525 -8.64 -8.44 31.70
N ASN A 526 -7.40 -7.99 31.77
CA ASN A 526 -6.25 -8.78 31.37
C ASN A 526 -5.88 -9.80 32.46
N LYS A 527 -4.80 -10.55 32.26
CA LYS A 527 -4.31 -11.56 33.22
C LYS A 527 -3.99 -11.01 34.62
N ASP A 528 -3.72 -9.71 34.71
CA ASP A 528 -3.33 -9.02 35.95
C ASP A 528 -4.55 -8.34 36.63
N GLY A 529 -5.76 -8.50 36.09
CA GLY A 529 -7.01 -7.96 36.62
C GLY A 529 -7.28 -6.49 36.28
N TYR A 530 -6.60 -5.95 35.27
CA TYR A 530 -6.74 -4.56 34.83
C TYR A 530 -7.57 -4.46 33.55
N SER A 531 -8.35 -3.38 33.49
CA SER A 531 -9.19 -3.00 32.34
C SER A 531 -9.43 -1.49 32.38
N HIS A 532 -10.13 -0.93 31.39
CA HIS A 532 -10.54 0.47 31.46
C HIS A 532 -11.44 0.76 32.67
N SER A 533 -12.33 -0.16 33.00
CA SER A 533 -13.19 0.02 34.20
C SER A 533 -12.39 0.07 35.51
N TRP A 534 -11.26 -0.64 35.57
CA TRP A 534 -10.32 -0.51 36.69
C TRP A 534 -9.70 0.90 36.74
N ILE A 535 -9.24 1.42 35.58
CA ILE A 535 -8.70 2.80 35.48
C ILE A 535 -9.73 3.81 35.94
N TRP A 536 -10.94 3.73 35.39
CA TRP A 536 -12.05 4.61 35.78
C TRP A 536 -12.35 4.59 37.27
N LYS A 537 -12.47 3.40 37.84
CA LYS A 537 -12.79 3.24 39.27
C LYS A 537 -11.74 3.81 40.21
N ASN A 538 -10.45 3.64 39.86
CA ASN A 538 -9.34 3.92 40.77
C ASN A 538 -8.63 5.24 40.46
N LEU A 539 -8.68 5.76 39.24
CA LEU A 539 -7.84 6.89 38.82
C LEU A 539 -8.60 8.13 38.36
N ARG A 540 -9.91 8.07 38.14
CA ARG A 540 -10.69 9.21 37.60
C ARG A 540 -10.68 10.46 38.52
N ASP A 541 -10.50 10.27 39.81
CA ASP A 541 -10.49 11.34 40.81
C ASP A 541 -9.06 11.77 41.19
N GLU A 542 -8.05 11.06 40.71
CA GLU A 542 -6.64 11.40 40.90
C GLU A 542 -6.26 12.62 40.07
N LYS A 543 -5.41 13.49 40.62
CA LYS A 543 -5.00 14.74 39.96
C LYS A 543 -3.62 14.62 39.35
N ASN A 544 -3.42 15.32 38.24
CA ASN A 544 -2.12 15.45 37.57
C ASN A 544 -1.46 14.12 37.17
N ILE A 545 -2.22 13.07 36.94
CA ILE A 545 -1.62 11.88 36.34
C ILE A 545 -1.09 12.27 34.95
N LYS A 546 0.22 12.11 34.75
CA LYS A 546 0.85 12.37 33.48
C LYS A 546 0.60 11.21 32.53
N ILE A 547 0.17 11.54 31.32
CA ILE A 547 0.04 10.61 30.20
C ILE A 547 0.98 11.06 29.08
N ILE A 548 1.84 10.17 28.63
CA ILE A 548 2.72 10.36 27.49
C ILE A 548 2.11 9.60 26.32
N VAL A 549 1.71 10.31 25.28
CA VAL A 549 1.28 9.71 24.00
C VAL A 549 2.50 9.68 23.09
N TRP A 550 3.13 8.52 23.01
CA TRP A 550 4.39 8.34 22.31
C TRP A 550 4.17 8.17 20.82
N ASP A 551 4.71 9.11 20.08
CA ASP A 551 4.67 9.14 18.63
C ASP A 551 5.35 7.92 18.01
N ASP A 552 4.87 7.50 16.87
CA ASP A 552 5.47 6.44 16.05
C ASP A 552 6.30 6.98 14.87
N ASP A 553 6.21 8.28 14.57
CA ASP A 553 7.01 8.92 13.53
C ASP A 553 8.51 8.93 13.92
N GLY A 554 9.33 8.61 12.94
CA GLY A 554 10.79 8.54 13.14
C GLY A 554 11.30 7.30 13.91
N ARG A 555 10.43 6.36 14.30
CA ARG A 555 10.79 5.13 15.02
C ARG A 555 10.80 3.93 14.08
N LYS A 556 11.88 3.13 14.11
CA LYS A 556 11.93 1.85 13.39
C LYS A 556 10.92 0.84 13.95
N LEU A 557 10.37 0.02 13.09
CA LEU A 557 9.65 -1.19 13.47
C LEU A 557 10.67 -2.27 13.86
N GLU A 558 10.31 -3.11 14.83
CA GLU A 558 11.15 -4.23 15.26
C GLU A 558 11.31 -5.24 14.13
N GLU A 559 12.55 -5.61 13.84
CA GLU A 559 12.87 -6.62 12.84
C GLU A 559 12.72 -8.02 13.46
N THR A 560 12.01 -8.87 12.74
CA THR A 560 11.82 -10.28 13.13
C THR A 560 12.53 -11.17 12.13
N ASP A 561 13.30 -12.15 12.64
CA ASP A 561 13.98 -13.12 11.78
C ASP A 561 12.97 -13.85 10.88
N LYS A 562 13.24 -13.87 9.57
CA LYS A 562 12.38 -14.51 8.55
C LYS A 562 12.11 -15.99 8.83
N ALA A 563 12.99 -16.68 9.57
CA ALA A 563 12.82 -18.06 9.98
C ALA A 563 11.92 -18.24 11.22
N THR A 564 11.58 -17.16 11.92
CA THR A 564 10.73 -17.22 13.11
C THR A 564 9.36 -17.84 12.77
N MET A 565 8.91 -18.75 13.62
CA MET A 565 7.62 -19.42 13.42
C MET A 565 6.48 -18.53 13.89
N MET A 566 5.55 -18.28 13.01
CA MET A 566 4.24 -17.70 13.26
C MET A 566 3.18 -18.78 13.09
N TYR A 567 1.94 -18.47 13.43
CA TYR A 567 0.84 -19.42 13.40
C TYR A 567 -0.40 -18.81 12.77
N HIS A 568 -1.18 -19.60 12.06
CA HIS A 568 -2.44 -19.15 11.44
C HIS A 568 -3.52 -20.23 11.50
N ASN A 569 -4.77 -19.83 11.30
CA ASN A 569 -5.88 -20.76 11.15
C ASN A 569 -6.11 -21.04 9.64
N PRO A 570 -5.85 -22.28 9.16
CA PRO A 570 -6.03 -22.62 7.73
C PRO A 570 -7.50 -22.66 7.31
N ASP A 571 -8.43 -22.84 8.26
CA ASP A 571 -9.86 -22.94 8.00
C ASP A 571 -10.55 -21.56 7.85
N GLY A 572 -9.80 -20.46 7.71
CA GLY A 572 -10.35 -19.15 7.40
C GLY A 572 -10.14 -18.07 8.45
N GLY A 573 -8.97 -17.95 9.03
CA GLY A 573 -8.57 -16.79 9.84
C GLY A 573 -8.05 -15.64 8.99
N LYS A 574 -8.21 -14.40 9.48
CA LYS A 574 -7.64 -13.20 8.86
C LYS A 574 -6.36 -12.71 9.56
N LYS A 575 -5.87 -13.44 10.54
CA LYS A 575 -4.72 -13.04 11.35
C LYS A 575 -3.68 -14.15 11.40
N PHE A 576 -2.41 -13.74 11.47
CA PHE A 576 -1.33 -14.60 11.93
C PHE A 576 -0.96 -14.23 13.38
N HIS A 577 -0.37 -15.17 14.10
CA HIS A 577 -0.16 -15.13 15.55
C HIS A 577 1.28 -15.46 15.90
N ALA A 578 1.81 -14.86 16.97
CA ALA A 578 3.10 -15.22 17.54
C ALA A 578 2.98 -16.45 18.49
N ASP A 579 1.77 -16.77 18.94
CA ASP A 579 1.50 -17.86 19.86
C ASP A 579 0.55 -18.88 19.22
N GLN A 580 0.94 -20.16 19.22
CA GLN A 580 0.15 -21.28 18.70
C GLN A 580 -1.19 -21.46 19.43
N TYR A 581 -1.24 -21.05 20.69
CA TYR A 581 -2.41 -21.14 21.57
C TYR A 581 -2.96 -19.75 21.94
N CYS A 582 -2.84 -18.78 21.03
CA CYS A 582 -3.22 -17.41 21.28
C CYS A 582 -4.62 -17.28 21.92
N PRO A 583 -4.74 -16.60 23.08
CA PRO A 583 -6.01 -16.45 23.78
C PRO A 583 -7.07 -15.62 23.00
N GLY A 584 -6.67 -14.96 21.94
CA GLY A 584 -7.58 -14.27 21.01
C GLY A 584 -8.28 -15.19 20.02
N VAL A 585 -7.96 -16.50 20.04
CA VAL A 585 -8.53 -17.52 19.14
C VAL A 585 -9.46 -18.44 19.94
N LYS A 586 -10.58 -18.82 19.35
CA LYS A 586 -11.52 -19.76 19.99
C LYS A 586 -10.89 -21.15 20.08
N ASP A 587 -11.03 -21.84 21.22
CA ASP A 587 -10.43 -23.16 21.53
C ASP A 587 -10.62 -24.21 20.43
N ARG A 588 -11.74 -24.19 19.73
CA ARG A 588 -12.04 -25.16 18.64
C ARG A 588 -11.11 -25.06 17.42
N TYR A 589 -10.35 -23.97 17.31
CA TYR A 589 -9.38 -23.73 16.22
C TYR A 589 -7.93 -23.86 16.69
N LEU A 590 -7.72 -24.27 17.94
CA LEU A 590 -6.38 -24.48 18.50
C LEU A 590 -6.02 -25.97 18.48
N PRO A 591 -4.74 -26.31 18.30
CA PRO A 591 -3.61 -25.39 18.04
C PRO A 591 -3.62 -24.84 16.61
N LEU A 592 -3.09 -23.63 16.42
CA LEU A 592 -2.90 -23.00 15.11
C LEU A 592 -1.77 -23.69 14.32
N GLU A 593 -1.82 -23.62 12.99
CA GLU A 593 -0.80 -24.18 12.11
C GLU A 593 0.41 -23.26 11.95
N PRO A 594 1.63 -23.81 11.91
CA PRO A 594 2.85 -23.02 11.80
C PRO A 594 3.11 -22.53 10.38
N VAL A 595 3.67 -21.31 10.26
CA VAL A 595 4.16 -20.70 9.03
C VAL A 595 5.40 -19.86 9.36
N GLN A 596 6.42 -19.87 8.50
CA GLN A 596 7.58 -18.99 8.71
C GLN A 596 7.22 -17.53 8.44
N TYR A 597 7.72 -16.62 9.27
CA TYR A 597 7.47 -15.19 9.15
C TYR A 597 7.79 -14.63 7.77
N GLY A 598 8.93 -15.00 7.17
CA GLY A 598 9.30 -14.57 5.82
C GLY A 598 8.37 -15.08 4.71
N THR A 599 7.58 -16.13 4.98
CA THR A 599 6.60 -16.67 4.02
C THR A 599 5.31 -15.84 3.99
N LEU A 600 5.04 -15.05 5.02
CA LEU A 600 3.84 -14.21 5.11
C LEU A 600 3.74 -13.18 3.96
N ALA A 601 4.86 -12.81 3.35
CA ALA A 601 4.89 -11.92 2.17
C ALA A 601 4.39 -12.58 0.87
N ARG A 602 4.07 -13.89 0.88
CA ARG A 602 3.70 -14.67 -0.31
C ARG A 602 2.28 -15.22 -0.20
N TYR A 603 1.64 -15.43 -1.35
CA TYR A 603 0.37 -16.17 -1.42
C TYR A 603 0.53 -17.58 -0.79
N PRO A 604 -0.44 -18.10 -0.01
CA PRO A 604 -1.79 -17.54 0.26
C PRO A 604 -1.85 -16.61 1.50
N TYR A 605 -0.74 -16.23 2.11
CA TYR A 605 -0.70 -15.52 3.40
C TYR A 605 -0.72 -14.00 3.29
N THR A 606 -0.77 -13.45 2.07
CA THR A 606 -0.70 -11.99 1.81
C THR A 606 -1.79 -11.18 2.49
N GLU A 607 -2.95 -11.78 2.74
CA GLU A 607 -4.11 -11.11 3.37
C GLU A 607 -4.12 -11.23 4.90
N LEU A 608 -3.22 -12.01 5.50
CA LEU A 608 -3.17 -12.15 6.94
C LEU A 608 -2.59 -10.90 7.59
N THR A 609 -3.26 -10.41 8.64
CA THR A 609 -2.80 -9.29 9.45
C THR A 609 -2.26 -9.77 10.81
N PRO A 610 -1.34 -9.03 11.46
CA PRO A 610 -0.82 -9.43 12.76
C PRO A 610 -1.91 -9.45 13.84
N CYS A 611 -1.80 -10.41 14.74
CA CYS A 611 -2.67 -10.49 15.91
C CYS A 611 -2.13 -9.63 17.05
N ALA A 612 -2.85 -8.59 17.43
CA ALA A 612 -2.45 -7.72 18.52
C ALA A 612 -2.51 -8.40 19.91
N THR A 613 -3.37 -9.41 20.09
CA THR A 613 -3.53 -10.10 21.39
C THR A 613 -2.26 -10.85 21.82
N CYS A 614 -1.58 -11.52 20.89
CA CYS A 614 -0.30 -12.21 21.15
C CYS A 614 0.90 -11.43 20.61
N MET A 615 0.76 -10.14 20.34
CA MET A 615 1.83 -9.25 19.87
C MET A 615 2.60 -9.83 18.67
N ALA A 616 1.86 -10.37 17.70
CA ALA A 616 2.49 -10.79 16.44
C ALA A 616 3.17 -9.59 15.78
N PRO A 617 4.41 -9.75 15.27
CA PRO A 617 5.15 -8.66 14.65
C PRO A 617 4.41 -8.09 13.43
N GLU A 618 4.76 -6.89 13.00
CA GLU A 618 4.25 -6.34 11.75
C GLU A 618 4.68 -7.21 10.56
N ARG A 619 3.99 -7.07 9.44
CA ARG A 619 4.30 -7.85 8.23
C ARG A 619 5.70 -7.55 7.71
N PRO A 620 6.44 -8.57 7.18
CA PRO A 620 7.83 -8.39 6.72
C PRO A 620 8.00 -7.22 5.74
N GLU A 621 7.13 -7.12 4.74
CA GLU A 621 7.20 -6.07 3.71
C GLU A 621 6.91 -4.67 4.28
N LYS A 622 6.09 -4.56 5.31
CA LYS A 622 5.82 -3.29 5.99
C LYS A 622 7.04 -2.87 6.80
N VAL A 623 7.68 -3.81 7.54
CA VAL A 623 8.89 -3.55 8.32
C VAL A 623 10.02 -3.07 7.40
N GLU A 624 10.27 -3.79 6.30
CA GLU A 624 11.31 -3.42 5.34
C GLU A 624 11.09 -2.02 4.75
N THR A 625 9.86 -1.74 4.29
CA THR A 625 9.54 -0.44 3.67
C THR A 625 9.62 0.71 4.67
N TRP A 626 9.07 0.53 5.87
CA TRP A 626 9.07 1.56 6.90
C TRP A 626 10.49 1.86 7.38
N ASN A 627 11.27 0.82 7.73
CA ASN A 627 12.62 0.98 8.23
C ASN A 627 13.55 1.62 7.20
N ALA A 628 13.37 1.32 5.90
CA ALA A 628 14.11 1.97 4.83
C ALA A 628 13.84 3.49 4.76
N VAL A 629 12.60 3.93 5.00
CA VAL A 629 12.27 5.36 5.09
C VAL A 629 12.95 6.02 6.29
N ILE A 630 12.96 5.34 7.44
CA ILE A 630 13.60 5.85 8.66
C ILE A 630 15.12 5.93 8.48
N ASP A 631 15.76 4.89 7.93
CA ASP A 631 17.20 4.90 7.65
C ASP A 631 17.59 6.05 6.73
N ARG A 632 16.82 6.26 5.67
CA ARG A 632 17.03 7.39 4.76
C ARG A 632 16.84 8.73 5.46
N ALA A 633 15.88 8.86 6.37
CA ALA A 633 15.69 10.09 7.14
C ALA A 633 16.91 10.42 8.01
N TYR A 634 17.49 9.42 8.69
CA TYR A 634 18.73 9.59 9.45
C TYR A 634 19.91 9.96 8.55
N GLU A 635 20.04 9.29 7.39
CA GLU A 635 21.09 9.59 6.41
C GLU A 635 21.00 11.05 5.92
N GLU A 636 19.80 11.51 5.51
CA GLU A 636 19.60 12.89 5.02
C GLU A 636 19.80 13.95 6.11
N LEU A 637 19.59 13.60 7.38
CA LEU A 637 19.90 14.47 8.53
C LEU A 637 21.38 14.41 8.94
N GLY A 638 22.20 13.52 8.36
CA GLY A 638 23.58 13.30 8.76
C GLY A 638 23.73 12.69 10.14
N MET A 639 22.72 11.96 10.63
CA MET A 639 22.66 11.32 11.93
C MET A 639 22.88 9.80 11.79
N ALA A 640 23.43 9.16 12.83
CA ALA A 640 23.47 7.69 12.86
C ALA A 640 22.08 7.15 13.19
N ALA A 641 21.62 6.16 12.41
CA ALA A 641 20.40 5.45 12.74
C ALA A 641 20.60 4.58 13.99
N PRO A 642 19.57 4.44 14.86
CA PRO A 642 19.61 3.62 16.06
C PRO A 642 19.66 2.14 15.76
#